data_627afeb920d478715c264c676907cba4
#
_entry.id   627afeb920d478715c264c676907cba4
#
_cell.length_a   1.000
_cell.length_b   1.000
_cell.length_c   1.000
_cell.angle_alpha   90.00
_cell.angle_beta   90.00
_cell.angle_gamma   90.00
#
_symmetry.space_group_name_H-M   'P 1'
#
loop_
_entity.id
_entity.type
_entity.pdbx_description
1 polymer ?
#
loop_
_entity_poly.entity_id
_entity_poly.type
_entity_poly.pdbx_seq_one_letter_code
_entity_poly.pdbx_strand_id
1 'polypeptide(L)'
;MTAIDIAKVLWHALKAAKSAAAMTLRGEFAALKNIDLVRHSEFFDAGWYLKNNPDVEAEGMDPARHYAVFGHRSNRNPSPYFVNDEYYALHNDVRAAKMNPLVHFERFGRREGRMISTLEEGSVVFPAGAVEGEWRFDRVPRKHGRTAVVASYFGKGEVPETLVYLLKGLREVVDNVVYVGDCKVFPSEVEKLRGLVTVAKFERHGQYDFGSYRRGLDICRAEGLVDPAVADELVVMNDSNYGPVFPFSESFGEMKSRTCDFWGYTGYNAFGNIHISSYFYVFRRPVLDGTVLDRFLAGVDGPIERDKVIIKFEFRLTKHLEDSGFKWSTLVPMGFKKGAPTKYPLSLLKQFKMPLLKAKAANGDSYEDIGRTLDYVRHVNPALRALIKTKSLKRDYPRISYAEHQASFPAKCAAIGAKLRAGGRAKAVFFVSSASMFPARPLFETMLADPSFDAFVCAIPDLRWRGKSPIPALEECEAELFAAFQEDRVIRIRPDEFGLWPDVLGDADIVCYPSPYELSDFRYNPHYALGRNLLPICVNYGFYRSVYDRQVMGGQSYAYMWKAFFECEETMVEYRAYSAIGGTNGDLVGYVKMDRLARIAPVPHERRRILVAPHHSVEGGTNKMLSLANFVRYADFFLHLPDRYPEIDFVFRPHPFLFKVMARPAVWGQARVDDYIRKLRAKPNIIWSDGGDYFQEFADSDGCIQDCGSYLVEYLYTGKPCCYMLKSPEDIADKFAPLGRKCLEQCYIAYDTEAIDAFIREVIVGGADPKAAARTDFAKTVMVNYPQSARTALARIKSALTTQT
;
A
#
# COMPACT_ATOMS: atom_id res chain seq x y z
N MET A 1 57.97 18.15 -26.41
CA MET A 1 56.81 17.47 -27.10
C MET A 1 57.28 17.08 -28.48
N THR A 2 57.24 15.81 -28.76
CA THR A 2 57.59 15.30 -30.10
C THR A 2 56.46 15.56 -31.10
N ALA A 3 56.73 15.57 -32.43
CA ALA A 3 55.73 15.71 -33.44
C ALA A 3 54.59 14.64 -33.34
N ILE A 4 54.93 13.50 -32.75
CA ILE A 4 53.97 12.40 -32.45
C ILE A 4 53.01 12.80 -31.31
N ASP A 5 53.47 13.53 -30.29
CA ASP A 5 52.63 14.00 -29.20
C ASP A 5 51.64 15.08 -29.67
N ILE A 6 52.10 15.98 -30.55
CA ILE A 6 51.25 17.01 -31.16
C ILE A 6 50.18 16.37 -32.06
N ALA A 7 50.57 15.38 -32.85
CA ALA A 7 49.61 14.64 -33.74
C ALA A 7 48.57 13.88 -32.92
N LYS A 8 48.91 13.26 -31.76
CA LYS A 8 47.97 12.61 -30.86
C LYS A 8 47.00 13.61 -30.22
N VAL A 9 47.48 14.75 -29.78
CA VAL A 9 46.64 15.81 -29.18
C VAL A 9 45.64 16.37 -30.20
N LEU A 10 46.10 16.64 -31.44
CA LEU A 10 45.24 17.10 -32.54
C LEU A 10 44.21 16.04 -32.91
N TRP A 11 44.59 14.76 -32.96
CA TRP A 11 43.67 13.67 -33.27
C TRP A 11 42.59 13.50 -32.19
N HIS A 12 42.96 13.61 -30.88
CA HIS A 12 41.99 13.58 -29.78
C HIS A 12 41.08 14.81 -29.78
N ALA A 13 41.58 16.01 -30.12
CA ALA A 13 40.78 17.22 -30.24
C ALA A 13 39.77 17.13 -31.41
N LEU A 14 40.22 16.59 -32.54
CA LEU A 14 39.32 16.35 -33.73
C LEU A 14 38.25 15.31 -33.44
N LYS A 15 38.61 14.26 -32.72
CA LYS A 15 37.67 13.21 -32.32
C LYS A 15 36.63 13.74 -31.29
N ALA A 16 37.04 14.57 -30.36
CA ALA A 16 36.19 15.25 -29.39
C ALA A 16 35.23 16.25 -30.11
N ALA A 17 35.74 17.03 -31.05
CA ALA A 17 34.90 17.96 -31.83
C ALA A 17 33.88 17.24 -32.72
N LYS A 18 34.23 16.13 -33.37
CA LYS A 18 33.29 15.29 -34.13
C LYS A 18 32.22 14.65 -33.22
N SER A 19 32.63 14.21 -32.04
CA SER A 19 31.69 13.65 -31.03
C SER A 19 30.75 14.73 -30.50
N ALA A 20 31.23 15.94 -30.22
CA ALA A 20 30.40 17.06 -29.77
C ALA A 20 29.41 17.51 -30.87
N ALA A 21 29.84 17.62 -32.15
CA ALA A 21 28.96 17.95 -33.26
C ALA A 21 27.89 16.86 -33.49
N ALA A 22 28.24 15.58 -33.39
CA ALA A 22 27.30 14.48 -33.50
C ALA A 22 26.30 14.44 -32.30
N MET A 23 26.72 14.81 -31.10
CA MET A 23 25.86 14.96 -29.93
C MET A 23 24.90 16.15 -30.10
N THR A 24 25.36 17.28 -30.62
CA THR A 24 24.51 18.46 -30.91
C THR A 24 23.44 18.15 -31.93
N LEU A 25 23.81 17.54 -33.05
CA LEU A 25 22.87 17.11 -34.11
C LEU A 25 21.85 16.08 -33.59
N ARG A 26 22.28 15.12 -32.76
CA ARG A 26 21.35 14.18 -32.12
C ARG A 26 20.40 14.87 -31.16
N GLY A 27 20.90 15.87 -30.40
CA GLY A 27 20.10 16.70 -29.49
C GLY A 27 19.02 17.50 -30.22
N GLU A 28 19.39 18.15 -31.36
CA GLU A 28 18.43 18.90 -32.20
C GLU A 28 17.38 18.00 -32.82
N PHE A 29 17.77 16.82 -33.31
CA PHE A 29 16.84 15.83 -33.89
C PHE A 29 15.87 15.28 -32.83
N ALA A 30 16.33 15.08 -31.61
CA ALA A 30 15.49 14.67 -30.48
C ALA A 30 14.52 15.79 -30.06
N ALA A 31 14.97 17.04 -30.09
CA ALA A 31 14.11 18.20 -29.81
C ALA A 31 13.00 18.36 -30.85
N LEU A 32 13.31 18.22 -32.14
CA LEU A 32 12.31 18.28 -33.23
C LEU A 32 11.24 17.19 -33.07
N LYS A 33 11.64 15.95 -32.74
CA LYS A 33 10.70 14.87 -32.47
C LYS A 33 9.81 15.14 -31.23
N ASN A 34 10.35 15.81 -30.21
CA ASN A 34 9.56 16.18 -29.04
C ASN A 34 8.54 17.28 -29.37
N ILE A 35 8.92 18.27 -30.18
CA ILE A 35 8.02 19.33 -30.62
C ILE A 35 6.85 18.74 -31.43
N ASP A 36 7.15 17.82 -32.32
CA ASP A 36 6.13 17.13 -33.12
C ASP A 36 5.17 16.30 -32.26
N LEU A 37 5.68 15.53 -31.31
CA LEU A 37 4.85 14.80 -30.34
C LEU A 37 3.93 15.74 -29.54
N VAL A 38 4.44 16.86 -29.05
CA VAL A 38 3.64 17.85 -28.30
C VAL A 38 2.56 18.42 -29.19
N ARG A 39 2.89 18.84 -30.43
CA ARG A 39 1.96 19.46 -31.39
C ARG A 39 0.75 18.56 -31.72
N HIS A 40 0.96 17.25 -31.81
CA HIS A 40 -0.08 16.28 -32.14
C HIS A 40 -0.72 15.59 -30.94
N SER A 41 -0.31 15.93 -29.73
CA SER A 41 -0.93 15.40 -28.50
C SER A 41 -2.30 16.00 -28.27
N GLU A 42 -3.30 15.18 -27.98
CA GLU A 42 -4.63 15.59 -27.53
C GLU A 42 -4.61 16.37 -26.20
N PHE A 43 -3.50 16.27 -25.44
CA PHE A 43 -3.28 16.98 -24.18
C PHE A 43 -2.52 18.30 -24.36
N PHE A 44 -2.26 18.75 -25.59
CA PHE A 44 -1.68 20.05 -25.87
C PHE A 44 -2.70 20.96 -26.55
N ASP A 45 -3.06 22.07 -25.89
CA ASP A 45 -3.95 23.10 -26.43
C ASP A 45 -3.16 24.39 -26.68
N ALA A 46 -2.84 24.66 -27.94
CA ALA A 46 -2.04 25.82 -28.34
C ALA A 46 -2.73 27.15 -28.00
N GLY A 47 -4.06 27.26 -28.18
CA GLY A 47 -4.83 28.47 -27.87
C GLY A 47 -4.88 28.72 -26.37
N TRP A 48 -5.17 27.70 -25.58
CA TRP A 48 -5.13 27.78 -24.13
C TRP A 48 -3.72 28.11 -23.63
N TYR A 49 -2.69 27.47 -24.23
CA TYR A 49 -1.30 27.70 -23.84
C TYR A 49 -0.88 29.16 -24.03
N LEU A 50 -1.16 29.78 -25.17
CA LEU A 50 -0.86 31.20 -25.44
C LEU A 50 -1.65 32.13 -24.50
N LYS A 51 -2.94 31.86 -24.31
CA LYS A 51 -3.78 32.66 -23.41
C LYS A 51 -3.24 32.65 -21.96
N ASN A 52 -2.66 31.54 -21.49
CA ASN A 52 -2.09 31.44 -20.15
C ASN A 52 -0.59 31.78 -20.07
N ASN A 53 0.04 32.05 -21.22
CA ASN A 53 1.43 32.46 -21.32
C ASN A 53 1.58 33.58 -22.35
N PRO A 54 1.10 34.82 -22.06
CA PRO A 54 1.08 35.93 -23.00
C PRO A 54 2.48 36.37 -23.49
N ASP A 55 3.52 36.09 -22.71
CA ASP A 55 4.91 36.30 -23.09
C ASP A 55 5.31 35.49 -24.32
N VAL A 56 4.82 34.26 -24.46
CA VAL A 56 5.10 33.38 -25.60
C VAL A 56 4.44 33.90 -26.89
N GLU A 57 3.23 34.48 -26.75
CA GLU A 57 2.51 35.10 -27.86
C GLU A 57 3.23 36.40 -28.30
N ALA A 58 3.66 37.21 -27.33
CA ALA A 58 4.39 38.46 -27.60
C ALA A 58 5.75 38.22 -28.29
N GLU A 59 6.41 37.11 -28.01
CA GLU A 59 7.67 36.70 -28.65
C GLU A 59 7.46 36.07 -30.03
N GLY A 60 6.20 35.78 -30.42
CA GLY A 60 5.87 35.13 -31.70
C GLY A 60 6.41 33.71 -31.80
N MET A 61 6.66 33.03 -30.66
CA MET A 61 7.19 31.69 -30.64
C MET A 61 6.08 30.65 -30.83
N ASP A 62 6.39 29.61 -31.58
CA ASP A 62 5.48 28.44 -31.72
C ASP A 62 5.19 27.81 -30.35
N PRO A 63 3.93 27.73 -29.91
CA PRO A 63 3.58 27.32 -28.57
C PRO A 63 4.01 25.87 -28.24
N ALA A 64 3.92 24.97 -29.23
CA ALA A 64 4.37 23.59 -29.04
C ALA A 64 5.89 23.50 -28.86
N ARG A 65 6.63 24.32 -29.63
CA ARG A 65 8.09 24.44 -29.49
C ARG A 65 8.46 25.04 -28.14
N HIS A 66 7.78 26.11 -27.74
CA HIS A 66 8.04 26.75 -26.44
C HIS A 66 7.81 25.74 -25.30
N TYR A 67 6.65 25.06 -25.27
CA TYR A 67 6.37 24.07 -24.25
C TYR A 67 7.36 22.91 -24.24
N ALA A 68 7.66 22.33 -25.42
CA ALA A 68 8.55 21.18 -25.54
C ALA A 68 9.97 21.45 -25.02
N VAL A 69 10.48 22.67 -25.20
CA VAL A 69 11.87 23.03 -24.93
C VAL A 69 12.04 23.79 -23.63
N PHE A 70 11.18 24.75 -23.35
CA PHE A 70 11.32 25.71 -22.24
C PHE A 70 10.20 25.60 -21.21
N GLY A 71 8.93 25.59 -21.67
CA GLY A 71 7.76 25.77 -20.82
C GLY A 71 7.62 24.70 -19.75
N HIS A 72 7.87 23.44 -20.06
CA HIS A 72 7.82 22.36 -19.08
C HIS A 72 8.87 22.53 -17.95
N ARG A 73 10.00 23.14 -18.21
CA ARG A 73 11.06 23.41 -17.20
C ARG A 73 10.66 24.51 -16.22
N SER A 74 9.85 25.43 -16.67
CA SER A 74 9.24 26.49 -15.88
C SER A 74 7.85 26.08 -15.33
N ASN A 75 7.54 24.79 -15.40
CA ASN A 75 6.30 24.19 -14.94
C ASN A 75 5.02 24.76 -15.58
N ARG A 76 5.12 25.26 -16.83
CA ARG A 76 3.95 25.70 -17.58
C ARG A 76 3.21 24.48 -18.13
N ASN A 77 1.93 24.36 -17.82
CA ASN A 77 1.12 23.22 -18.26
C ASN A 77 0.79 23.32 -19.77
N PRO A 78 0.69 22.18 -20.49
CA PRO A 78 0.40 22.16 -21.92
C PRO A 78 -1.09 22.45 -22.23
N SER A 79 -1.98 22.17 -21.29
CA SER A 79 -3.43 22.38 -21.37
C SER A 79 -4.05 22.31 -19.97
N PRO A 80 -5.36 22.60 -19.81
CA PRO A 80 -6.05 22.38 -18.55
C PRO A 80 -6.21 20.89 -18.20
N TYR A 81 -6.00 19.99 -19.14
CA TYR A 81 -6.22 18.55 -18.99
C TYR A 81 -4.94 17.77 -18.70
N PHE A 82 -3.78 18.41 -18.73
CA PHE A 82 -2.50 17.81 -18.41
C PHE A 82 -1.67 18.75 -17.54
N VAL A 83 -1.56 18.40 -16.25
CA VAL A 83 -0.84 19.21 -15.26
C VAL A 83 0.53 18.58 -15.01
N ASN A 84 1.60 19.31 -15.33
CA ASN A 84 2.98 18.81 -15.21
C ASN A 84 3.32 18.34 -13.81
N ASP A 85 2.92 19.08 -12.77
CA ASP A 85 3.20 18.73 -11.38
C ASP A 85 2.45 17.48 -10.94
N GLU A 86 1.23 17.27 -11.41
CA GLU A 86 0.49 16.04 -11.12
C GLU A 86 1.16 14.83 -11.78
N TYR A 87 1.56 14.98 -13.04
CA TYR A 87 2.27 13.92 -13.74
C TYR A 87 3.61 13.59 -13.07
N TYR A 88 4.36 14.59 -12.65
CA TYR A 88 5.60 14.41 -11.88
C TYR A 88 5.37 13.80 -10.49
N ALA A 89 4.25 14.12 -9.83
CA ALA A 89 3.90 13.54 -8.54
C ALA A 89 3.59 12.04 -8.64
N LEU A 90 2.90 11.64 -9.70
CA LEU A 90 2.61 10.24 -10.01
C LEU A 90 3.85 9.46 -10.48
N HIS A 91 4.79 10.15 -11.13
CA HIS A 91 5.92 9.54 -11.83
C HIS A 91 7.25 10.19 -11.43
N ASN A 92 7.71 9.88 -10.21
CA ASN A 92 8.98 10.39 -9.67
C ASN A 92 10.20 10.05 -10.55
N ASP A 93 10.13 8.99 -11.32
CA ASP A 93 11.15 8.61 -12.30
C ASP A 93 11.27 9.65 -13.42
N VAL A 94 10.15 10.17 -13.91
CA VAL A 94 10.10 11.21 -14.95
C VAL A 94 10.63 12.54 -14.40
N ARG A 95 10.28 12.86 -13.16
CA ARG A 95 10.74 14.06 -12.46
C ARG A 95 12.26 14.01 -12.22
N ALA A 96 12.77 12.89 -11.71
CA ALA A 96 14.20 12.70 -11.46
C ALA A 96 15.03 12.77 -12.74
N ALA A 97 14.50 12.25 -13.85
CA ALA A 97 15.11 12.33 -15.17
C ALA A 97 15.00 13.74 -15.81
N LYS A 98 14.30 14.69 -15.16
CA LYS A 98 13.98 16.03 -15.71
C LYS A 98 13.38 15.98 -17.12
N MET A 99 12.65 14.92 -17.42
CA MET A 99 12.04 14.69 -18.73
C MET A 99 10.76 15.51 -18.84
N ASN A 100 10.48 16.04 -20.04
CA ASN A 100 9.20 16.74 -20.26
C ASN A 100 8.03 15.79 -20.02
N PRO A 101 7.07 16.12 -19.13
CA PRO A 101 5.99 15.24 -18.73
C PRO A 101 5.12 14.73 -19.88
N LEU A 102 4.66 15.65 -20.74
CA LEU A 102 3.81 15.30 -21.87
C LEU A 102 4.58 14.47 -22.93
N VAL A 103 5.82 14.82 -23.20
CA VAL A 103 6.68 14.04 -24.10
C VAL A 103 6.92 12.64 -23.56
N HIS A 104 7.12 12.50 -22.26
CA HIS A 104 7.25 11.21 -21.62
C HIS A 104 5.95 10.40 -21.73
N PHE A 105 4.80 11.02 -21.43
CA PHE A 105 3.50 10.37 -21.54
C PHE A 105 3.23 9.87 -22.95
N GLU A 106 3.44 10.68 -23.97
CA GLU A 106 3.21 10.28 -25.37
C GLU A 106 4.18 9.20 -25.87
N ARG A 107 5.43 9.22 -25.41
CA ARG A 107 6.42 8.22 -25.84
C ARG A 107 6.28 6.88 -25.13
N PHE A 108 6.01 6.91 -23.84
CA PHE A 108 6.10 5.75 -22.95
C PHE A 108 4.84 5.58 -22.11
N GLY A 109 4.40 6.65 -21.43
CA GLY A 109 3.37 6.64 -20.42
C GLY A 109 2.05 6.07 -20.90
N ARG A 110 1.64 6.42 -22.13
CA ARG A 110 0.40 5.92 -22.74
C ARG A 110 0.43 4.39 -22.92
N ARG A 111 1.55 3.82 -23.36
CA ARG A 111 1.72 2.36 -23.50
C ARG A 111 1.92 1.64 -22.17
N GLU A 112 2.49 2.33 -21.22
CA GLU A 112 2.71 1.83 -19.86
C GLU A 112 1.46 1.99 -18.98
N GLY A 113 0.37 2.55 -19.50
CA GLY A 113 -0.85 2.82 -18.73
C GLY A 113 -0.62 3.80 -17.58
N ARG A 114 0.32 4.76 -17.73
CA ARG A 114 0.58 5.77 -16.70
C ARG A 114 -0.57 6.75 -16.61
N MET A 115 -1.01 7.06 -15.41
CA MET A 115 -2.03 8.08 -15.15
C MET A 115 -1.46 9.47 -15.42
N ILE A 116 -2.27 10.36 -15.97
CA ILE A 116 -1.89 11.76 -16.25
C ILE A 116 -2.21 12.71 -15.10
N SER A 117 -3.00 12.26 -14.11
CA SER A 117 -3.44 13.06 -12.96
C SER A 117 -3.48 12.21 -11.69
N THR A 118 -3.26 12.86 -10.52
CA THR A 118 -3.41 12.24 -9.20
C THR A 118 -4.87 12.06 -8.79
N LEU A 119 -5.79 12.64 -9.52
CA LEU A 119 -7.22 12.44 -9.32
C LEU A 119 -7.56 11.02 -9.75
N GLU A 120 -7.74 10.14 -8.76
CA GLU A 120 -8.53 8.93 -8.94
C GLU A 120 -9.93 9.38 -9.38
N GLU A 121 -10.34 8.93 -10.56
CA GLU A 121 -11.50 9.34 -11.34
C GLU A 121 -11.24 10.64 -12.11
N GLY A 122 -11.28 10.51 -13.44
CA GLY A 122 -10.99 11.51 -14.46
C GLY A 122 -11.30 12.95 -14.04
N SER A 123 -10.56 13.89 -14.57
CA SER A 123 -10.67 15.33 -14.27
C SER A 123 -12.08 15.62 -13.76
N VAL A 124 -12.23 16.12 -12.52
CA VAL A 124 -13.56 16.46 -11.99
C VAL A 124 -14.10 17.54 -12.93
N VAL A 125 -14.78 17.12 -13.96
CA VAL A 125 -15.59 17.98 -14.80
C VAL A 125 -16.77 18.34 -13.94
N PHE A 126 -16.72 19.51 -13.34
CA PHE A 126 -17.88 20.01 -12.64
C PHE A 126 -19.06 20.07 -13.61
N PRO A 127 -20.25 19.68 -13.18
CA PRO A 127 -21.41 19.71 -14.04
C PRO A 127 -21.63 21.11 -14.61
N ALA A 128 -22.14 21.17 -15.83
CA ALA A 128 -22.50 22.45 -16.45
C ALA A 128 -23.47 23.21 -15.55
N GLY A 129 -23.16 24.48 -15.28
CA GLY A 129 -23.96 25.34 -14.37
C GLY A 129 -23.45 25.43 -12.92
N ALA A 130 -22.46 24.62 -12.53
CA ALA A 130 -21.74 24.81 -11.27
C ALA A 130 -20.73 25.97 -11.40
N VAL A 131 -20.74 26.90 -10.44
CA VAL A 131 -19.98 28.15 -10.47
C VAL A 131 -19.05 28.30 -9.27
N GLU A 132 -18.03 29.12 -9.41
CA GLU A 132 -17.28 29.71 -8.31
C GLU A 132 -17.99 31.00 -7.85
N GLY A 133 -17.81 31.38 -6.60
CA GLY A 133 -18.42 32.62 -6.09
C GLY A 133 -18.30 32.75 -4.59
N GLU A 134 -18.76 33.94 -4.12
CA GLU A 134 -18.78 34.22 -2.70
C GLU A 134 -20.18 34.75 -2.32
N TRP A 135 -20.74 34.13 -1.28
CA TRP A 135 -22.08 34.48 -0.76
C TRP A 135 -21.96 34.91 0.70
N ARG A 136 -22.68 35.95 1.06
CA ARG A 136 -22.75 36.48 2.42
C ARG A 136 -24.13 36.29 2.96
N PHE A 137 -24.21 35.85 4.21
CA PHE A 137 -25.45 35.66 4.95
C PHE A 137 -25.43 36.46 6.25
N ASP A 138 -26.56 36.51 6.94
CA ASP A 138 -26.69 37.28 8.16
C ASP A 138 -25.75 36.78 9.26
N ARG A 139 -25.09 37.73 9.93
CA ARG A 139 -24.29 37.48 11.11
C ARG A 139 -25.19 37.21 12.31
N VAL A 140 -24.76 36.30 13.17
CA VAL A 140 -25.45 36.03 14.42
C VAL A 140 -24.76 36.80 15.56
N PRO A 141 -25.53 37.42 16.47
CA PRO A 141 -24.97 38.07 17.66
C PRO A 141 -24.11 37.10 18.49
N ARG A 142 -23.10 37.67 19.11
CA ARG A 142 -22.16 36.88 19.97
C ARG A 142 -22.90 36.18 21.10
N LYS A 143 -22.83 34.85 21.10
CA LYS A 143 -23.41 34.00 22.13
C LYS A 143 -22.34 33.06 22.72
N HIS A 144 -21.53 32.48 21.85
CA HIS A 144 -20.51 31.49 22.20
C HIS A 144 -19.09 32.08 22.21
N GLY A 145 -18.89 33.22 21.56
CA GLY A 145 -17.58 33.86 21.40
C GLY A 145 -16.65 33.06 20.50
N ARG A 146 -17.19 32.43 19.44
CA ARG A 146 -16.42 31.59 18.52
C ARG A 146 -16.78 31.82 17.07
N THR A 147 -15.77 31.88 16.23
CA THR A 147 -15.91 31.83 14.77
C THR A 147 -15.27 30.53 14.27
N ALA A 148 -15.83 29.93 13.21
CA ALA A 148 -15.26 28.75 12.58
C ALA A 148 -14.88 29.01 11.12
N VAL A 149 -13.79 28.39 10.67
CA VAL A 149 -13.43 28.20 9.26
C VAL A 149 -13.59 26.71 8.94
N VAL A 150 -14.42 26.42 7.94
CA VAL A 150 -14.71 25.05 7.50
C VAL A 150 -14.24 24.88 6.06
N ALA A 151 -13.24 24.04 5.86
CA ALA A 151 -12.72 23.66 4.55
C ALA A 151 -13.47 22.45 3.98
N SER A 152 -13.77 22.46 2.69
CA SER A 152 -14.48 21.36 2.05
C SER A 152 -14.03 21.16 0.60
N TYR A 153 -14.29 19.94 0.09
CA TYR A 153 -14.10 19.57 -1.31
C TYR A 153 -15.17 18.57 -1.74
N PHE A 154 -15.88 18.87 -2.82
CA PHE A 154 -16.80 17.92 -3.47
C PHE A 154 -16.85 18.14 -4.99
N GLY A 155 -16.96 17.02 -5.74
CA GLY A 155 -16.84 17.05 -7.20
C GLY A 155 -18.14 17.21 -7.99
N LYS A 156 -19.32 17.13 -7.34
CA LYS A 156 -20.61 17.07 -8.03
C LYS A 156 -21.38 18.40 -8.08
N GLY A 157 -20.83 19.46 -7.53
CA GLY A 157 -21.52 20.75 -7.42
C GLY A 157 -22.66 20.79 -6.39
N GLU A 158 -22.90 19.70 -5.67
CA GLU A 158 -23.96 19.57 -4.65
C GLU A 158 -23.36 19.62 -3.25
N VAL A 159 -23.97 20.38 -2.35
CA VAL A 159 -23.57 20.43 -0.93
C VAL A 159 -24.03 19.14 -0.24
N PRO A 160 -23.10 18.30 0.30
CA PRO A 160 -23.45 17.03 0.93
C PRO A 160 -24.33 17.21 2.18
N GLU A 161 -25.36 16.40 2.36
CA GLU A 161 -26.22 16.43 3.55
C GLU A 161 -25.45 16.15 4.87
N THR A 162 -24.38 15.35 4.80
CA THR A 162 -23.46 15.13 5.94
C THR A 162 -22.73 16.39 6.36
N LEU A 163 -22.39 17.26 5.41
CA LEU A 163 -21.80 18.57 5.68
C LEU A 163 -22.84 19.53 6.29
N VAL A 164 -24.06 19.56 5.75
CA VAL A 164 -25.16 20.34 6.34
C VAL A 164 -25.41 19.91 7.79
N TYR A 165 -25.39 18.60 8.07
CA TYR A 165 -25.53 18.05 9.42
C TYR A 165 -24.39 18.51 10.33
N LEU A 166 -23.14 18.42 9.85
CA LEU A 166 -21.95 18.86 10.56
C LEU A 166 -22.03 20.35 10.94
N LEU A 167 -22.42 21.19 9.98
CA LEU A 167 -22.59 22.64 10.19
C LEU A 167 -23.69 22.96 11.20
N LYS A 168 -24.83 22.24 11.17
CA LYS A 168 -25.90 22.40 12.17
C LYS A 168 -25.37 22.13 13.58
N GLY A 169 -24.64 21.03 13.79
CA GLY A 169 -24.05 20.73 15.09
C GLY A 169 -22.95 21.71 15.51
N LEU A 170 -22.17 22.21 14.53
CA LEU A 170 -21.14 23.22 14.81
C LEU A 170 -21.75 24.55 15.27
N ARG A 171 -22.90 24.94 14.70
CA ARG A 171 -23.68 26.14 15.10
C ARG A 171 -24.13 26.13 16.57
N GLU A 172 -24.16 24.99 17.23
CA GLU A 172 -24.49 24.90 18.64
C GLU A 172 -23.35 25.45 19.54
N VAL A 173 -22.15 25.62 19.02
CA VAL A 173 -20.97 26.07 19.77
C VAL A 173 -20.23 27.25 19.14
N VAL A 174 -20.61 27.69 17.91
CA VAL A 174 -20.01 28.84 17.24
C VAL A 174 -21.07 29.83 16.77
N ASP A 175 -20.69 31.12 16.72
CA ASP A 175 -21.58 32.20 16.31
C ASP A 175 -21.51 32.48 14.80
N ASN A 176 -20.30 32.42 14.22
CA ASN A 176 -20.09 32.69 12.81
C ASN A 176 -19.34 31.53 12.17
N VAL A 177 -19.64 31.25 10.92
CA VAL A 177 -18.97 30.24 10.12
C VAL A 177 -18.55 30.81 8.78
N VAL A 178 -17.27 30.78 8.48
CA VAL A 178 -16.71 31.02 7.13
C VAL A 178 -16.46 29.67 6.48
N TYR A 179 -17.16 29.39 5.43
CA TYR A 179 -17.06 28.16 4.68
C TYR A 179 -16.25 28.38 3.40
N VAL A 180 -15.25 27.54 3.15
CA VAL A 180 -14.42 27.63 1.93
C VAL A 180 -14.37 26.27 1.25
N GLY A 181 -14.92 26.19 0.04
CA GLY A 181 -14.91 25.00 -0.80
C GLY A 181 -13.87 25.12 -1.92
N ASP A 182 -12.90 24.17 -1.99
CA ASP A 182 -12.00 24.02 -3.14
C ASP A 182 -12.73 23.33 -4.31
N CYS A 183 -13.86 23.87 -4.73
CA CYS A 183 -14.77 23.27 -5.70
C CYS A 183 -15.68 24.32 -6.33
N LYS A 184 -16.47 23.88 -7.33
CA LYS A 184 -17.62 24.63 -7.86
C LYS A 184 -18.92 24.11 -7.25
N VAL A 185 -19.93 24.95 -7.20
CA VAL A 185 -21.23 24.66 -6.59
C VAL A 185 -22.37 25.10 -7.48
N PHE A 186 -23.49 24.39 -7.49
CA PHE A 186 -24.72 24.89 -8.07
C PHE A 186 -25.28 26.04 -7.19
N PRO A 187 -25.66 27.20 -7.77
CA PRO A 187 -26.23 28.33 -6.98
C PRO A 187 -27.40 27.90 -6.10
N SER A 188 -28.24 26.98 -6.55
CA SER A 188 -29.37 26.45 -5.76
C SER A 188 -28.91 25.65 -4.52
N GLU A 189 -27.76 25.04 -4.54
CA GLU A 189 -27.21 24.26 -3.42
C GLU A 189 -26.69 25.19 -2.29
N VAL A 190 -26.29 26.40 -2.62
CA VAL A 190 -25.81 27.38 -1.65
C VAL A 190 -26.91 27.77 -0.64
N GLU A 191 -28.18 27.65 -1.02
CA GLU A 191 -29.30 27.89 -0.11
C GLU A 191 -29.34 26.93 1.09
N LYS A 192 -28.80 25.74 0.96
CA LYS A 192 -28.62 24.77 2.08
C LYS A 192 -27.72 25.32 3.19
N LEU A 193 -26.86 26.29 2.87
CA LEU A 193 -25.93 26.92 3.82
C LEU A 193 -26.54 28.13 4.53
N ARG A 194 -27.69 28.63 4.07
CA ARG A 194 -28.38 29.79 4.70
C ARG A 194 -28.73 29.50 6.16
N GLY A 195 -28.41 30.42 7.04
CA GLY A 195 -28.56 30.28 8.49
C GLY A 195 -27.52 29.36 9.17
N LEU A 196 -26.68 28.68 8.39
CA LEU A 196 -25.60 27.83 8.89
C LEU A 196 -24.24 28.52 8.79
N VAL A 197 -23.99 29.28 7.74
CA VAL A 197 -22.74 30.00 7.50
C VAL A 197 -22.96 31.52 7.41
N THR A 198 -21.93 32.31 7.71
CA THR A 198 -21.89 33.75 7.59
C THR A 198 -21.32 34.15 6.24
N VAL A 199 -20.29 33.48 5.78
CA VAL A 199 -19.71 33.63 4.44
C VAL A 199 -19.45 32.25 3.85
N ALA A 200 -19.85 32.03 2.60
CA ALA A 200 -19.51 30.84 1.82
C ALA A 200 -18.72 31.26 0.58
N LYS A 201 -17.52 30.76 0.43
CA LYS A 201 -16.66 30.95 -0.73
C LYS A 201 -16.38 29.64 -1.43
N PHE A 202 -16.63 29.58 -2.71
CA PHE A 202 -16.29 28.44 -3.58
C PHE A 202 -15.30 28.91 -4.64
N GLU A 203 -14.10 28.36 -4.60
CA GLU A 203 -12.98 28.71 -5.47
C GLU A 203 -12.07 27.50 -5.67
N ARG A 204 -11.82 27.10 -6.93
CA ARG A 204 -10.85 26.03 -7.24
C ARG A 204 -9.44 26.56 -7.09
N HIS A 205 -8.85 26.40 -5.93
CA HIS A 205 -7.49 26.85 -5.64
C HIS A 205 -6.45 25.74 -5.67
N GLY A 206 -6.83 24.46 -5.55
CA GLY A 206 -5.91 23.33 -5.65
C GLY A 206 -4.86 23.24 -4.52
N GLN A 207 -5.14 23.83 -3.36
CA GLN A 207 -4.21 23.93 -2.23
C GLN A 207 -4.70 23.11 -1.02
N TYR A 208 -5.69 22.26 -1.22
CA TYR A 208 -6.31 21.41 -0.19
C TYR A 208 -6.80 22.21 1.03
N ASP A 209 -6.89 21.55 2.18
CA ASP A 209 -7.45 22.14 3.41
C ASP A 209 -6.70 23.41 3.84
N PHE A 210 -5.37 23.44 3.75
CA PHE A 210 -4.58 24.59 4.18
C PHE A 210 -4.79 25.82 3.30
N GLY A 211 -5.03 25.64 2.00
CA GLY A 211 -5.44 26.74 1.11
C GLY A 211 -6.80 27.30 1.45
N SER A 212 -7.75 26.43 1.83
CA SER A 212 -9.06 26.85 2.34
C SER A 212 -8.95 27.53 3.72
N TYR A 213 -8.08 27.03 4.61
CA TYR A 213 -7.84 27.65 5.93
C TYR A 213 -7.27 29.06 5.80
N ARG A 214 -6.31 29.27 4.89
CA ARG A 214 -5.77 30.59 4.58
C ARG A 214 -6.87 31.54 4.15
N ARG A 215 -7.63 31.19 3.11
CA ARG A 215 -8.71 32.03 2.58
C ARG A 215 -9.79 32.31 3.63
N GLY A 216 -10.12 31.30 4.43
CA GLY A 216 -11.08 31.45 5.52
C GLY A 216 -10.59 32.42 6.60
N LEU A 217 -9.30 32.35 6.97
CA LEU A 217 -8.71 33.32 7.92
C LEU A 217 -8.66 34.72 7.33
N ASP A 218 -8.27 34.89 6.07
CA ASP A 218 -8.26 36.17 5.38
C ASP A 218 -9.66 36.82 5.40
N ILE A 219 -10.71 36.03 5.10
CA ILE A 219 -12.12 36.50 5.21
C ILE A 219 -12.47 36.87 6.66
N CYS A 220 -12.10 36.02 7.64
CA CYS A 220 -12.35 36.30 9.05
C CYS A 220 -11.71 37.62 9.50
N ARG A 221 -10.48 37.92 9.04
CA ARG A 221 -9.79 39.19 9.32
C ARG A 221 -10.49 40.38 8.64
N ALA A 222 -10.75 40.25 7.33
CA ALA A 222 -11.39 41.29 6.54
C ALA A 222 -12.79 41.66 7.06
N GLU A 223 -13.54 40.67 7.52
CA GLU A 223 -14.90 40.84 8.02
C GLU A 223 -14.96 41.15 9.56
N GLY A 224 -13.82 41.23 10.24
CA GLY A 224 -13.77 41.44 11.70
C GLY A 224 -14.38 40.28 12.51
N LEU A 225 -14.47 39.06 11.95
CA LEU A 225 -15.11 37.90 12.61
C LEU A 225 -14.24 37.27 13.68
N VAL A 226 -12.98 37.67 13.78
CA VAL A 226 -12.01 37.23 14.81
C VAL A 226 -11.59 38.37 15.72
N ASP A 227 -12.25 39.50 15.63
CA ASP A 227 -12.04 40.62 16.56
C ASP A 227 -12.43 40.23 17.98
N PRO A 228 -11.75 40.76 19.03
CA PRO A 228 -12.04 40.40 20.43
C PRO A 228 -13.49 40.65 20.84
N ALA A 229 -14.16 41.61 20.22
CA ALA A 229 -15.59 41.87 20.45
C ALA A 229 -16.52 40.77 19.88
N VAL A 230 -16.05 40.01 18.89
CA VAL A 230 -16.84 39.01 18.16
C VAL A 230 -16.50 37.58 18.63
N ALA A 231 -15.20 37.23 18.73
CA ALA A 231 -14.81 35.89 19.07
C ALA A 231 -13.57 35.85 19.99
N ASP A 232 -13.53 34.89 20.91
CA ASP A 232 -12.37 34.53 21.74
C ASP A 232 -11.58 33.37 21.15
N GLU A 233 -12.25 32.53 20.36
CA GLU A 233 -11.67 31.33 19.77
C GLU A 233 -12.02 31.25 18.26
N LEU A 234 -11.05 30.76 17.47
CA LEU A 234 -11.23 30.39 16.08
C LEU A 234 -11.15 28.89 15.95
N VAL A 235 -12.21 28.25 15.47
CA VAL A 235 -12.25 26.85 15.10
C VAL A 235 -11.85 26.71 13.64
N VAL A 236 -10.92 25.80 13.32
CA VAL A 236 -10.53 25.51 11.94
C VAL A 236 -10.69 24.00 11.72
N MET A 237 -11.48 23.60 10.73
CA MET A 237 -11.75 22.19 10.46
C MET A 237 -12.04 21.89 8.99
N ASN A 238 -12.00 20.60 8.63
CA ASN A 238 -12.35 20.15 7.29
C ASN A 238 -13.50 19.13 7.30
N ASP A 239 -14.04 18.83 6.12
CA ASP A 239 -15.13 17.91 5.87
C ASP A 239 -14.71 16.43 5.77
N SER A 240 -13.44 16.09 6.03
CA SER A 240 -12.98 14.70 6.00
C SER A 240 -13.51 13.84 7.15
N ASN A 241 -14.55 14.33 7.84
CA ASN A 241 -15.17 13.72 9.00
C ASN A 241 -16.69 13.74 8.90
N TYR A 242 -17.31 12.69 9.44
CA TYR A 242 -18.74 12.68 9.74
C TYR A 242 -18.96 13.13 11.19
N GLY A 243 -19.98 13.93 11.42
CA GLY A 243 -20.26 14.41 12.77
C GLY A 243 -21.32 15.51 12.82
N PRO A 244 -21.66 15.99 14.04
CA PRO A 244 -21.17 15.46 15.30
C PRO A 244 -21.83 14.13 15.70
N VAL A 245 -21.02 13.16 16.19
CA VAL A 245 -21.54 11.92 16.80
C VAL A 245 -22.05 12.21 18.20
N PHE A 246 -21.30 13.00 18.95
CA PHE A 246 -21.67 13.59 20.25
C PHE A 246 -21.67 15.11 20.11
N PRO A 247 -22.49 15.85 20.89
CA PRO A 247 -22.52 17.31 20.84
C PRO A 247 -21.12 17.91 21.01
N PHE A 248 -20.76 18.89 20.16
CA PHE A 248 -19.48 19.59 20.29
C PHE A 248 -19.31 20.26 21.68
N SER A 249 -20.41 20.68 22.31
CA SER A 249 -20.39 21.30 23.63
C SER A 249 -19.70 20.46 24.70
N GLU A 250 -19.79 19.12 24.63
CA GLU A 250 -19.10 18.23 25.59
C GLU A 250 -17.57 18.36 25.47
N SER A 251 -17.02 18.28 24.26
CA SER A 251 -15.58 18.40 24.04
C SER A 251 -15.04 19.81 24.30
N PHE A 252 -15.80 20.84 23.95
CA PHE A 252 -15.45 22.23 24.28
C PHE A 252 -15.50 22.48 25.79
N GLY A 253 -16.46 21.88 26.50
CA GLY A 253 -16.54 21.94 27.97
C GLY A 253 -15.32 21.33 28.65
N GLU A 254 -14.87 20.15 28.19
CA GLU A 254 -13.67 19.50 28.69
C GLU A 254 -12.40 20.35 28.42
N MET A 255 -12.24 20.81 27.19
CA MET A 255 -11.06 21.58 26.80
C MET A 255 -11.00 22.99 27.40
N LYS A 256 -12.12 23.55 27.88
CA LYS A 256 -12.16 24.85 28.56
C LYS A 256 -11.30 24.87 29.82
N SER A 257 -11.22 23.77 30.56
CA SER A 257 -10.43 23.64 31.80
C SER A 257 -8.93 23.47 31.56
N ARG A 258 -8.49 23.18 30.34
CA ARG A 258 -7.07 22.92 29.98
C ARG A 258 -6.35 24.23 29.66
N THR A 259 -5.21 24.45 30.32
CA THR A 259 -4.33 25.61 30.04
C THR A 259 -3.53 25.37 28.76
N CYS A 260 -4.01 25.94 27.66
CA CYS A 260 -3.34 25.92 26.36
C CYS A 260 -3.81 27.11 25.51
N ASP A 261 -3.01 27.51 24.53
CA ASP A 261 -3.30 28.62 23.61
C ASP A 261 -3.97 28.12 22.31
N PHE A 262 -3.76 26.85 22.00
CA PHE A 262 -4.50 26.17 20.91
C PHE A 262 -4.62 24.68 21.22
N TRP A 263 -5.60 24.03 20.59
CA TRP A 263 -5.83 22.61 20.79
C TRP A 263 -6.50 21.95 19.59
N GLY A 264 -6.50 20.59 19.60
CA GLY A 264 -7.21 19.79 18.63
C GLY A 264 -7.74 18.50 19.22
N TYR A 265 -8.42 17.68 18.43
CA TYR A 265 -8.97 16.44 18.96
C TYR A 265 -7.92 15.36 19.17
N THR A 266 -7.06 15.18 18.18
CA THR A 266 -6.01 14.14 18.23
C THR A 266 -4.67 14.72 17.82
N GLY A 267 -3.61 14.17 18.39
CA GLY A 267 -2.27 14.43 17.94
C GLY A 267 -1.66 13.17 17.30
N TYR A 268 -0.63 13.36 16.53
CA TYR A 268 0.08 12.30 15.84
C TYR A 268 1.60 12.54 15.91
N ASN A 269 2.34 11.45 16.04
CA ASN A 269 3.81 11.47 15.91
C ASN A 269 4.20 10.83 14.58
N ALA A 270 4.49 11.64 13.58
CA ALA A 270 4.98 11.20 12.28
C ALA A 270 6.50 11.35 12.23
N PHE A 271 7.23 10.24 12.37
CA PHE A 271 8.69 10.22 12.25
C PHE A 271 9.41 11.23 13.15
N GLY A 272 8.95 11.40 14.38
CA GLY A 272 9.48 12.36 15.34
C GLY A 272 8.84 13.75 15.28
N ASN A 273 8.01 14.05 14.29
CA ASN A 273 7.23 15.28 14.21
C ASN A 273 5.92 15.12 14.97
N ILE A 274 5.89 15.60 16.21
CA ILE A 274 4.68 15.59 17.04
C ILE A 274 3.83 16.79 16.67
N HIS A 275 2.57 16.55 16.28
CA HIS A 275 1.66 17.61 15.85
C HIS A 275 0.20 17.26 16.11
N ILE A 276 -0.65 18.27 16.16
CA ILE A 276 -2.11 18.11 16.14
C ILE A 276 -2.54 17.74 14.71
N SER A 277 -3.43 16.77 14.58
CA SER A 277 -3.98 16.37 13.28
C SER A 277 -4.82 17.50 12.66
N SER A 278 -4.54 17.84 11.40
CA SER A 278 -5.02 19.06 10.72
C SER A 278 -6.54 19.16 10.53
N TYR A 279 -7.27 18.08 10.76
CA TYR A 279 -8.71 18.07 10.52
C TYR A 279 -9.54 18.88 11.53
N PHE A 280 -8.94 19.29 12.67
CA PHE A 280 -9.60 20.10 13.68
C PHE A 280 -8.62 20.84 14.58
N TYR A 281 -8.69 22.18 14.59
CA TYR A 281 -7.95 23.06 15.49
C TYR A 281 -8.89 24.06 16.14
N VAL A 282 -8.55 24.49 17.35
CA VAL A 282 -9.13 25.66 18.01
C VAL A 282 -7.98 26.55 18.47
N PHE A 283 -7.95 27.77 17.96
CA PHE A 283 -6.97 28.80 18.32
C PHE A 283 -7.63 29.80 19.26
N ARG A 284 -7.00 30.07 20.39
CA ARG A 284 -7.46 31.03 21.41
C ARG A 284 -6.84 32.40 21.21
N ARG A 285 -7.31 33.38 21.98
CA ARG A 285 -6.87 34.78 21.88
C ARG A 285 -5.35 34.97 21.76
N PRO A 286 -4.48 34.31 22.59
CA PRO A 286 -3.03 34.51 22.46
C PRO A 286 -2.50 34.27 21.04
N VAL A 287 -3.06 33.28 20.31
CA VAL A 287 -2.68 32.97 18.91
C VAL A 287 -3.32 33.97 17.95
N LEU A 288 -4.58 34.39 18.20
CA LEU A 288 -5.35 35.23 17.29
C LEU A 288 -4.93 36.70 17.32
N ASP A 289 -4.42 37.19 18.46
CA ASP A 289 -3.96 38.58 18.62
C ASP A 289 -2.61 38.84 17.95
N GLY A 290 -1.88 37.78 17.66
CA GLY A 290 -0.60 37.81 16.95
C GLY A 290 -0.77 37.60 15.44
N THR A 291 0.36 37.73 14.73
CA THR A 291 0.45 37.48 13.27
C THR A 291 1.12 36.16 12.92
N VAL A 292 1.39 35.34 13.90
CA VAL A 292 2.17 34.09 13.69
C VAL A 292 1.40 33.08 12.84
N LEU A 293 0.11 32.90 13.15
CA LEU A 293 -0.78 32.02 12.37
C LEU A 293 -0.99 32.55 10.95
N ASP A 294 -1.22 33.86 10.81
CA ASP A 294 -1.45 34.51 9.52
C ASP A 294 -0.20 34.38 8.62
N ARG A 295 1.00 34.64 9.15
CA ARG A 295 2.26 34.48 8.41
C ARG A 295 2.53 33.04 8.00
N PHE A 296 2.18 32.07 8.85
CA PHE A 296 2.34 30.66 8.52
C PHE A 296 1.43 30.27 7.36
N LEU A 297 0.15 30.64 7.43
CA LEU A 297 -0.82 30.33 6.39
C LEU A 297 -0.58 31.12 5.10
N ALA A 298 -0.03 32.32 5.17
CA ALA A 298 0.39 33.10 3.98
C ALA A 298 1.43 32.36 3.12
N GLY A 299 2.21 31.45 3.72
CA GLY A 299 3.13 30.56 2.99
C GLY A 299 2.47 29.46 2.15
N VAL A 300 1.12 29.34 2.21
CA VAL A 300 0.36 28.43 1.35
C VAL A 300 0.08 29.14 0.03
N ASP A 301 1.00 29.05 -0.91
CA ASP A 301 0.91 29.69 -2.23
C ASP A 301 1.06 28.68 -3.36
N GLY A 302 0.48 28.98 -4.53
CA GLY A 302 0.51 28.15 -5.74
C GLY A 302 -0.13 26.77 -5.58
N PRO A 303 -0.33 26.03 -6.67
CA PRO A 303 -0.78 24.66 -6.63
C PRO A 303 0.23 23.77 -5.87
N ILE A 304 -0.23 22.99 -4.93
CA ILE A 304 0.63 22.15 -4.07
C ILE A 304 0.19 20.70 -4.14
N GLU A 305 1.15 19.78 -4.27
CA GLU A 305 0.88 18.34 -4.16
C GLU A 305 0.44 18.00 -2.73
N ARG A 306 -0.51 17.06 -2.59
CA ARG A 306 -1.06 16.63 -1.30
C ARG A 306 -0.01 16.28 -0.26
N ASP A 307 0.99 15.48 -0.63
CA ASP A 307 2.03 15.05 0.30
C ASP A 307 2.91 16.22 0.75
N LYS A 308 3.09 17.23 -0.10
CA LYS A 308 3.80 18.46 0.25
C LYS A 308 2.99 19.32 1.21
N VAL A 309 1.66 19.38 1.06
CA VAL A 309 0.77 20.07 2.04
C VAL A 309 0.93 19.43 3.41
N ILE A 310 0.90 18.10 3.50
CA ILE A 310 1.08 17.38 4.76
C ILE A 310 2.44 17.70 5.38
N ILE A 311 3.53 17.57 4.61
CA ILE A 311 4.90 17.77 5.13
C ILE A 311 5.18 19.23 5.48
N LYS A 312 4.75 20.18 4.63
CA LYS A 312 5.06 21.59 4.80
C LYS A 312 4.16 22.28 5.83
N PHE A 313 2.91 21.87 5.94
CA PHE A 313 1.93 22.60 6.75
C PHE A 313 1.38 21.77 7.90
N GLU A 314 0.84 20.55 7.66
CA GLU A 314 0.26 19.76 8.75
C GLU A 314 1.31 19.40 9.81
N PHE A 315 2.46 18.86 9.40
CA PHE A 315 3.53 18.46 10.34
C PHE A 315 4.22 19.67 11.01
N ARG A 316 4.12 20.85 10.43
CA ARG A 316 4.88 22.03 10.90
C ARG A 316 4.06 23.03 11.68
N LEU A 317 2.74 23.13 11.48
CA LEU A 317 1.92 24.15 12.13
C LEU A 317 2.04 24.10 13.65
N THR A 318 1.87 22.92 14.27
CA THR A 318 1.96 22.75 15.72
C THR A 318 3.33 23.18 16.23
N LYS A 319 4.41 22.70 15.58
CA LYS A 319 5.79 23.04 15.96
C LYS A 319 6.09 24.53 15.77
N HIS A 320 5.62 25.13 14.69
CA HIS A 320 5.81 26.55 14.42
C HIS A 320 5.17 27.44 15.49
N LEU A 321 3.97 27.09 15.92
CA LEU A 321 3.29 27.80 17.01
C LEU A 321 3.98 27.54 18.36
N GLU A 322 4.39 26.33 18.65
CA GLU A 322 5.16 25.96 19.85
C GLU A 322 6.48 26.72 19.94
N ASP A 323 7.24 26.77 18.83
CA ASP A 323 8.50 27.53 18.73
C ASP A 323 8.30 29.05 18.88
N SER A 324 7.08 29.52 18.62
CA SER A 324 6.65 30.91 18.86
C SER A 324 6.17 31.15 20.30
N GLY A 325 6.26 30.14 21.18
CA GLY A 325 5.96 30.24 22.62
C GLY A 325 4.53 29.84 23.00
N PHE A 326 3.69 29.39 22.06
CA PHE A 326 2.31 28.97 22.35
C PHE A 326 2.24 27.55 22.89
N LYS A 327 1.37 27.34 23.88
CA LYS A 327 1.10 26.03 24.50
C LYS A 327 -0.08 25.33 23.80
N TRP A 328 0.02 24.03 23.61
CA TRP A 328 -1.04 23.25 22.99
C TRP A 328 -1.44 22.02 23.79
N SER A 329 -2.63 21.50 23.47
CA SER A 329 -3.18 20.26 24.05
C SER A 329 -4.03 19.51 23.03
N THR A 330 -4.40 18.27 23.37
CA THR A 330 -5.36 17.48 22.56
C THR A 330 -6.42 16.85 23.48
N LEU A 331 -7.66 16.71 22.99
CA LEU A 331 -8.73 16.02 23.73
C LEU A 331 -8.28 14.59 24.06
N VAL A 332 -7.81 13.87 23.05
CA VAL A 332 -7.27 12.52 23.18
C VAL A 332 -5.79 12.57 23.55
N PRO A 333 -5.35 11.92 24.63
CA PRO A 333 -3.94 11.93 25.03
C PRO A 333 -3.00 11.45 23.92
N MET A 334 -1.83 12.09 23.78
CA MET A 334 -0.85 11.80 22.74
C MET A 334 -0.35 10.35 22.71
N GLY A 335 -0.36 9.64 23.82
CA GLY A 335 0.02 8.23 23.90
C GLY A 335 -1.04 7.23 23.43
N PHE A 336 -2.23 7.70 23.09
CA PHE A 336 -3.32 6.81 22.68
C PHE A 336 -3.11 6.32 21.26
N LYS A 337 -2.91 5.05 21.07
CA LYS A 337 -2.82 4.25 19.84
C LYS A 337 -2.39 5.00 18.56
N LYS A 338 -1.34 4.57 17.91
CA LYS A 338 -0.80 5.17 16.66
C LYS A 338 -1.84 5.16 15.54
N GLY A 339 -2.05 6.30 14.87
CA GLY A 339 -3.03 6.45 13.78
C GLY A 339 -4.49 6.50 14.26
N ALA A 340 -4.71 6.89 15.53
CA ALA A 340 -5.97 6.78 16.23
C ALA A 340 -7.23 7.23 15.47
N PRO A 341 -7.30 8.44 14.84
CA PRO A 341 -8.59 8.90 14.30
C PRO A 341 -9.11 8.04 13.13
N THR A 342 -8.22 7.42 12.37
CA THR A 342 -8.62 6.54 11.26
C THR A 342 -8.65 5.08 11.69
N LYS A 343 -7.67 4.65 12.50
CA LYS A 343 -7.46 3.23 12.81
C LYS A 343 -8.27 2.70 13.99
N TYR A 344 -8.62 3.57 14.94
CA TYR A 344 -9.34 3.18 16.17
C TYR A 344 -10.59 4.03 16.45
N PRO A 345 -11.52 4.15 15.47
CA PRO A 345 -12.67 5.04 15.59
C PRO A 345 -13.62 4.65 16.74
N LEU A 346 -13.92 3.37 16.93
CA LEU A 346 -14.83 2.90 17.98
C LEU A 346 -14.27 3.19 19.39
N SER A 347 -12.97 2.94 19.57
CA SER A 347 -12.29 3.26 20.84
C SER A 347 -12.35 4.75 21.14
N LEU A 348 -12.14 5.60 20.14
CA LEU A 348 -12.24 7.07 20.30
C LEU A 348 -13.65 7.52 20.67
N LEU A 349 -14.66 6.99 19.98
CA LEU A 349 -16.07 7.30 20.27
C LEU A 349 -16.46 6.89 21.68
N LYS A 350 -16.07 5.68 22.13
CA LYS A 350 -16.47 5.14 23.44
C LYS A 350 -15.71 5.76 24.61
N GLN A 351 -14.40 5.95 24.47
CA GLN A 351 -13.53 6.36 25.59
C GLN A 351 -13.47 7.88 25.76
N PHE A 352 -13.53 8.63 24.64
CA PHE A 352 -13.33 10.08 24.66
C PHE A 352 -14.56 10.86 24.17
N LYS A 353 -15.68 10.19 23.90
CA LYS A 353 -16.87 10.78 23.29
C LYS A 353 -16.53 11.70 22.11
N MET A 354 -15.64 11.19 21.26
CA MET A 354 -15.15 11.92 20.10
C MET A 354 -16.31 12.38 19.22
N PRO A 355 -16.48 13.69 18.94
CA PRO A 355 -17.61 14.15 18.16
C PRO A 355 -17.48 13.88 16.67
N LEU A 356 -16.27 13.55 16.18
CA LEU A 356 -15.99 13.34 14.77
C LEU A 356 -15.57 11.91 14.46
N LEU A 357 -16.13 11.33 13.41
CA LEU A 357 -15.76 10.05 12.82
C LEU A 357 -15.07 10.29 11.47
N LYS A 358 -13.82 9.92 11.34
CA LYS A 358 -13.08 10.03 10.07
C LYS A 358 -13.79 9.29 8.93
N ALA A 359 -14.05 9.98 7.81
CA ALA A 359 -14.66 9.39 6.64
C ALA A 359 -13.85 8.21 6.08
N LYS A 360 -12.51 8.27 6.13
CA LYS A 360 -11.63 7.14 5.75
C LYS A 360 -11.85 5.91 6.64
N ALA A 361 -12.05 6.10 7.96
CA ALA A 361 -12.35 5.00 8.85
C ALA A 361 -13.69 4.34 8.49
N ALA A 362 -14.71 5.15 8.24
CA ALA A 362 -16.03 4.68 7.82
C ALA A 362 -16.01 3.96 6.44
N ASN A 363 -15.00 4.24 5.61
CA ASN A 363 -14.82 3.63 4.29
C ASN A 363 -13.82 2.43 4.30
N GLY A 364 -13.50 1.88 5.47
CA GLY A 364 -12.74 0.62 5.61
C GLY A 364 -11.26 0.78 5.93
N ASP A 365 -10.76 1.99 6.21
CA ASP A 365 -9.36 2.22 6.62
C ASP A 365 -9.18 2.14 8.16
N SER A 366 -9.90 1.24 8.81
CA SER A 366 -9.90 1.04 10.26
C SER A 366 -9.28 -0.30 10.65
N TYR A 367 -8.65 -0.36 11.84
CA TYR A 367 -8.26 -1.62 12.50
C TYR A 367 -9.36 -2.19 13.37
N GLU A 368 -10.39 -1.40 13.68
CA GLU A 368 -11.58 -1.83 14.38
C GLU A 368 -12.69 -2.14 13.39
N ASP A 369 -13.60 -3.03 13.77
CA ASP A 369 -14.76 -3.38 12.97
C ASP A 369 -15.62 -2.13 12.71
N ILE A 370 -15.70 -1.74 11.45
CA ILE A 370 -16.45 -0.57 11.06
C ILE A 370 -17.96 -0.77 11.21
N GLY A 371 -18.45 -1.99 11.06
CA GLY A 371 -19.84 -2.34 11.33
C GLY A 371 -20.22 -2.01 12.78
N ARG A 372 -19.40 -2.46 13.74
CA ARG A 372 -19.56 -2.13 15.16
C ARG A 372 -19.46 -0.63 15.44
N THR A 373 -18.57 0.05 14.74
CA THR A 373 -18.43 1.50 14.86
C THR A 373 -19.70 2.21 14.38
N LEU A 374 -20.23 1.82 13.24
CA LEU A 374 -21.44 2.39 12.68
C LEU A 374 -22.70 2.02 13.48
N ASP A 375 -22.71 0.84 14.11
CA ASP A 375 -23.78 0.45 15.03
C ASP A 375 -23.76 1.27 16.31
N TYR A 376 -22.56 1.51 16.82
CA TYR A 376 -22.42 2.41 17.95
C TYR A 376 -22.89 3.82 17.59
N VAL A 377 -22.52 4.35 16.42
CA VAL A 377 -23.04 5.62 15.91
C VAL A 377 -24.56 5.58 15.77
N ARG A 378 -25.16 4.48 15.27
CA ARG A 378 -26.61 4.33 15.19
C ARG A 378 -27.27 4.39 16.58
N HIS A 379 -26.65 3.79 17.57
CA HIS A 379 -27.17 3.77 18.94
C HIS A 379 -27.15 5.18 19.56
N VAL A 380 -26.06 5.93 19.38
CA VAL A 380 -25.88 7.24 20.03
C VAL A 380 -26.42 8.39 19.17
N ASN A 381 -26.41 8.26 17.85
CA ASN A 381 -26.87 9.28 16.90
C ASN A 381 -27.45 8.64 15.62
N PRO A 382 -28.71 8.17 15.68
CA PRO A 382 -29.35 7.51 14.53
C PRO A 382 -29.53 8.43 13.30
N ALA A 383 -29.73 9.74 13.52
CA ALA A 383 -29.86 10.72 12.44
C ALA A 383 -28.58 10.85 11.62
N LEU A 384 -27.43 10.99 12.29
CA LEU A 384 -26.14 10.99 11.60
C LEU A 384 -25.88 9.67 10.87
N ARG A 385 -26.22 8.54 11.53
CA ARG A 385 -26.00 7.22 10.92
C ARG A 385 -26.77 7.04 9.60
N ALA A 386 -27.96 7.60 9.51
CA ALA A 386 -28.78 7.55 8.29
C ALA A 386 -28.14 8.33 7.12
N LEU A 387 -27.37 9.36 7.40
CA LEU A 387 -26.70 10.16 6.38
C LEU A 387 -25.37 9.57 5.91
N ILE A 388 -24.71 8.74 6.74
CA ILE A 388 -23.42 8.14 6.37
C ILE A 388 -23.63 7.07 5.31
N LYS A 389 -23.37 7.45 4.05
CA LYS A 389 -23.33 6.53 2.91
C LYS A 389 -21.89 6.02 2.76
N THR A 390 -21.61 4.85 3.26
CA THR A 390 -20.27 4.26 3.09
C THR A 390 -20.19 3.52 1.76
N LYS A 391 -19.08 3.66 1.03
CA LYS A 391 -18.81 2.85 -0.17
C LYS A 391 -18.76 1.35 0.18
N SER A 392 -18.51 1.03 1.45
CA SER A 392 -18.45 -0.32 1.99
C SER A 392 -19.81 -0.88 2.46
N LEU A 393 -20.91 -0.13 2.40
CA LEU A 393 -22.25 -0.66 2.75
C LEU A 393 -22.79 -1.69 1.75
N LYS A 394 -22.11 -1.90 0.62
CA LYS A 394 -22.27 -3.17 -0.13
C LYS A 394 -21.61 -4.37 0.56
N ARG A 395 -20.84 -4.15 1.63
CA ARG A 395 -20.30 -5.17 2.51
C ARG A 395 -21.27 -5.34 3.70
N ASP A 396 -22.38 -6.01 3.49
CA ASP A 396 -23.17 -6.59 4.58
C ASP A 396 -22.36 -7.74 5.20
N TYR A 397 -21.31 -7.38 5.95
CA TYR A 397 -20.69 -8.37 6.82
C TYR A 397 -21.66 -8.63 7.98
N PRO A 398 -22.00 -9.88 8.25
CA PRO A 398 -22.76 -10.22 9.43
C PRO A 398 -22.07 -9.70 10.67
N ARG A 399 -22.84 -9.15 11.60
CA ARG A 399 -22.36 -8.51 12.82
C ARG A 399 -22.11 -9.57 13.90
N ILE A 400 -21.14 -10.42 13.63
CA ILE A 400 -20.80 -11.55 14.49
C ILE A 400 -19.45 -11.25 15.13
N SER A 401 -19.33 -11.38 16.45
CA SER A 401 -18.05 -11.31 17.15
C SER A 401 -17.18 -12.51 16.77
N TYR A 402 -15.85 -12.42 16.97
CA TYR A 402 -14.98 -13.58 16.77
C TYR A 402 -15.42 -14.79 17.58
N ALA A 403 -15.87 -14.58 18.82
CA ALA A 403 -16.36 -15.62 19.70
C ALA A 403 -17.59 -16.30 19.12
N GLU A 404 -18.59 -15.54 18.69
CA GLU A 404 -19.81 -16.07 18.04
C GLU A 404 -19.49 -16.80 16.73
N HIS A 405 -18.56 -16.23 15.93
CA HIS A 405 -18.14 -16.86 14.69
C HIS A 405 -17.46 -18.20 14.94
N GLN A 406 -16.50 -18.25 15.87
CA GLN A 406 -15.82 -19.49 16.26
C GLN A 406 -16.82 -20.49 16.87
N ALA A 407 -17.75 -20.04 17.70
CA ALA A 407 -18.80 -20.89 18.30
C ALA A 407 -19.80 -21.46 17.28
N SER A 408 -19.87 -20.89 16.06
CA SER A 408 -20.75 -21.41 14.99
C SER A 408 -20.16 -22.64 14.28
N PHE A 409 -18.86 -22.88 14.34
CA PHE A 409 -18.21 -23.94 13.56
C PHE A 409 -18.59 -25.37 13.96
N PRO A 410 -18.78 -25.74 15.23
CA PRO A 410 -19.26 -27.10 15.57
C PRO A 410 -20.54 -27.48 14.87
N ALA A 411 -21.54 -26.60 14.82
CA ALA A 411 -22.82 -26.86 14.15
C ALA A 411 -22.63 -27.04 12.62
N LYS A 412 -21.76 -26.22 12.01
CA LYS A 412 -21.41 -26.35 10.58
C LYS A 412 -20.69 -27.67 10.29
N CYS A 413 -19.74 -28.06 11.15
CA CYS A 413 -19.05 -29.35 11.04
C CYS A 413 -20.04 -30.52 11.13
N ALA A 414 -20.99 -30.47 12.08
CA ALA A 414 -22.02 -31.50 12.25
C ALA A 414 -22.93 -31.60 11.01
N ALA A 415 -23.30 -30.46 10.41
CA ALA A 415 -24.14 -30.45 9.17
C ALA A 415 -23.39 -31.07 7.99
N ILE A 416 -22.12 -30.71 7.77
CA ILE A 416 -21.28 -31.27 6.71
C ILE A 416 -21.03 -32.76 6.99
N GLY A 417 -20.75 -33.15 8.23
CA GLY A 417 -20.59 -34.53 8.65
C GLY A 417 -21.84 -35.37 8.39
N ALA A 418 -23.04 -34.82 8.63
CA ALA A 418 -24.32 -35.49 8.29
C ALA A 418 -24.46 -35.69 6.77
N LYS A 419 -24.12 -34.67 5.97
CA LYS A 419 -24.08 -34.76 4.50
C LYS A 419 -23.16 -35.89 4.02
N LEU A 420 -21.97 -35.99 4.59
CA LEU A 420 -20.98 -37.04 4.26
C LEU A 420 -21.52 -38.43 4.63
N ARG A 421 -22.10 -38.58 5.84
CA ARG A 421 -22.70 -39.89 6.26
C ARG A 421 -23.89 -40.31 5.38
N ALA A 422 -24.60 -39.37 4.81
CA ALA A 422 -25.67 -39.64 3.83
C ALA A 422 -25.15 -39.98 2.42
N GLY A 423 -23.84 -40.12 2.23
CA GLY A 423 -23.23 -40.41 0.93
C GLY A 423 -23.03 -39.16 0.03
N GLY A 424 -23.26 -37.96 0.56
CA GLY A 424 -22.95 -36.70 -0.15
C GLY A 424 -21.46 -36.38 -0.10
N ARG A 425 -21.03 -35.39 -0.87
CA ARG A 425 -19.66 -34.90 -0.92
C ARG A 425 -19.58 -33.48 -0.40
N ALA A 426 -18.50 -33.14 0.35
CA ALA A 426 -18.25 -31.77 0.79
C ALA A 426 -17.60 -30.97 -0.34
N LYS A 427 -18.24 -29.87 -0.74
CA LYS A 427 -17.72 -28.97 -1.76
C LYS A 427 -16.67 -28.05 -1.16
N ALA A 428 -15.43 -28.13 -1.69
CA ALA A 428 -14.31 -27.33 -1.25
C ALA A 428 -13.82 -26.42 -2.37
N VAL A 429 -13.71 -25.12 -2.12
CA VAL A 429 -13.21 -24.13 -3.08
C VAL A 429 -11.87 -23.58 -2.60
N PHE A 430 -10.85 -23.66 -3.44
CA PHE A 430 -9.50 -23.15 -3.17
C PHE A 430 -9.26 -21.88 -3.97
N PHE A 431 -9.07 -20.76 -3.30
CA PHE A 431 -8.71 -19.50 -3.96
C PHE A 431 -7.22 -19.43 -4.25
N VAL A 432 -6.87 -18.95 -5.44
CA VAL A 432 -5.49 -18.84 -5.92
C VAL A 432 -5.28 -17.48 -6.56
N SER A 433 -4.33 -16.69 -6.04
CA SER A 433 -3.97 -15.38 -6.61
C SER A 433 -2.85 -15.47 -7.67
N SER A 434 -2.09 -16.56 -7.67
CA SER A 434 -1.05 -16.90 -8.65
C SER A 434 -0.80 -18.40 -8.57
N ALA A 435 -0.77 -19.09 -9.67
CA ALA A 435 -0.59 -20.54 -9.70
C ALA A 435 0.80 -20.96 -9.18
N SER A 436 1.84 -20.16 -9.43
CA SER A 436 3.18 -20.36 -8.87
C SER A 436 3.23 -20.17 -7.34
N MET A 437 2.24 -19.45 -6.77
CA MET A 437 2.08 -19.22 -5.33
C MET A 437 0.81 -19.91 -4.82
N PHE A 438 0.65 -21.19 -5.07
CA PHE A 438 -0.46 -22.01 -4.56
C PHE A 438 0.03 -22.94 -3.41
N PRO A 439 0.14 -22.42 -2.17
CA PRO A 439 0.69 -23.20 -1.04
C PRO A 439 -0.19 -24.38 -0.66
N ALA A 440 -1.49 -24.29 -0.88
CA ALA A 440 -2.46 -25.34 -0.59
C ALA A 440 -2.59 -26.40 -1.71
N ARG A 441 -1.79 -26.33 -2.79
CA ARG A 441 -1.90 -27.26 -3.91
C ARG A 441 -1.85 -28.73 -3.50
N PRO A 442 -0.92 -29.21 -2.65
CA PRO A 442 -0.92 -30.59 -2.19
C PRO A 442 -2.19 -30.99 -1.43
N LEU A 443 -2.77 -30.08 -0.63
CA LEU A 443 -4.03 -30.32 0.05
C LEU A 443 -5.21 -30.39 -0.95
N PHE A 444 -5.25 -29.52 -1.94
CA PHE A 444 -6.22 -29.57 -3.03
C PHE A 444 -6.16 -30.90 -3.78
N GLU A 445 -4.96 -31.31 -4.20
CA GLU A 445 -4.74 -32.61 -4.90
C GLU A 445 -5.16 -33.80 -4.02
N THR A 446 -4.90 -33.73 -2.71
CA THR A 446 -5.29 -34.78 -1.76
C THR A 446 -6.81 -34.84 -1.56
N MET A 447 -7.47 -33.67 -1.49
CA MET A 447 -8.94 -33.59 -1.43
C MET A 447 -9.59 -34.05 -2.74
N LEU A 448 -9.01 -33.69 -3.89
CA LEU A 448 -9.51 -34.09 -5.20
C LEU A 448 -9.51 -35.62 -5.38
N ALA A 449 -8.54 -36.29 -4.78
CA ALA A 449 -8.43 -37.75 -4.79
C ALA A 449 -9.30 -38.46 -3.74
N ASP A 450 -9.89 -37.75 -2.77
CA ASP A 450 -10.72 -38.32 -1.70
C ASP A 450 -12.20 -38.27 -2.09
N PRO A 451 -12.92 -39.43 -2.11
CA PRO A 451 -14.28 -39.49 -2.55
C PRO A 451 -15.29 -38.69 -1.69
N SER A 452 -14.89 -38.31 -0.48
CA SER A 452 -15.72 -37.49 0.42
C SER A 452 -15.78 -36.02 0.02
N PHE A 453 -14.90 -35.55 -0.90
CA PHE A 453 -14.81 -34.16 -1.29
C PHE A 453 -15.08 -33.95 -2.77
N ASP A 454 -15.62 -32.76 -3.07
CA ASP A 454 -15.77 -32.22 -4.42
C ASP A 454 -14.97 -30.92 -4.47
N ALA A 455 -13.68 -31.04 -4.83
CA ALA A 455 -12.74 -29.95 -4.75
C ALA A 455 -12.61 -29.16 -6.06
N PHE A 456 -12.64 -27.84 -5.95
CA PHE A 456 -12.49 -26.88 -7.05
C PHE A 456 -11.40 -25.86 -6.73
N VAL A 457 -10.75 -25.37 -7.76
CA VAL A 457 -9.79 -24.26 -7.67
C VAL A 457 -10.35 -23.05 -8.44
N CYS A 458 -10.16 -21.86 -7.89
CA CYS A 458 -10.64 -20.61 -8.46
C CYS A 458 -9.51 -19.58 -8.44
N ALA A 459 -9.06 -19.12 -9.61
CA ALA A 459 -8.16 -17.97 -9.71
C ALA A 459 -8.93 -16.72 -9.28
N ILE A 460 -8.32 -15.91 -8.38
CA ILE A 460 -8.93 -14.67 -7.87
C ILE A 460 -8.09 -13.45 -8.24
N PRO A 461 -8.72 -12.27 -8.48
CA PRO A 461 -8.00 -11.06 -8.88
C PRO A 461 -7.08 -10.56 -7.77
N ASP A 462 -5.86 -10.16 -8.11
CA ASP A 462 -4.97 -9.43 -7.22
C ASP A 462 -5.17 -7.92 -7.40
N LEU A 463 -5.77 -7.27 -6.41
CA LEU A 463 -6.12 -5.85 -6.45
C LEU A 463 -5.08 -4.94 -5.77
N ARG A 464 -3.90 -5.46 -5.44
CA ARG A 464 -2.80 -4.66 -4.85
C ARG A 464 -2.29 -3.57 -5.78
N TRP A 465 -2.39 -3.80 -7.08
CA TRP A 465 -1.86 -2.91 -8.11
C TRP A 465 -2.93 -1.90 -8.53
N ARG A 466 -3.10 -0.86 -7.73
CA ARG A 466 -4.01 0.25 -8.05
C ARG A 466 -3.67 0.82 -9.44
N GLY A 467 -4.68 1.01 -10.26
CA GLY A 467 -4.56 1.57 -11.61
C GLY A 467 -4.20 0.59 -12.73
N LYS A 468 -4.02 -0.71 -12.46
CA LYS A 468 -3.89 -1.76 -13.49
C LYS A 468 -5.09 -2.70 -13.44
N SER A 469 -5.56 -3.10 -14.63
CA SER A 469 -6.57 -4.16 -14.70
C SER A 469 -6.01 -5.46 -14.10
N PRO A 470 -6.74 -6.13 -13.20
CA PRO A 470 -6.32 -7.44 -12.67
C PRO A 470 -6.53 -8.58 -13.67
N ILE A 471 -7.24 -8.33 -14.79
CA ILE A 471 -7.67 -9.36 -15.74
C ILE A 471 -6.49 -10.10 -16.39
N PRO A 472 -5.43 -9.45 -16.91
CA PRO A 472 -4.33 -10.19 -17.54
C PRO A 472 -3.63 -11.17 -16.60
N ALA A 473 -3.37 -10.77 -15.34
CA ALA A 473 -2.75 -11.64 -14.35
C ALA A 473 -3.70 -12.78 -13.90
N LEU A 474 -5.01 -12.51 -13.87
CA LEU A 474 -6.03 -13.52 -13.61
C LEU A 474 -6.06 -14.56 -14.73
N GLU A 475 -6.04 -14.13 -15.98
CA GLU A 475 -6.03 -15.01 -17.17
C GLU A 475 -4.77 -15.87 -17.24
N GLU A 476 -3.62 -15.31 -16.92
CA GLU A 476 -2.36 -16.06 -16.80
C GLU A 476 -2.47 -17.15 -15.72
N CYS A 477 -2.96 -16.80 -14.52
CA CYS A 477 -3.18 -17.76 -13.45
C CYS A 477 -4.18 -18.86 -13.85
N GLU A 478 -5.29 -18.51 -14.50
CA GLU A 478 -6.27 -19.49 -15.01
C GLU A 478 -5.63 -20.43 -16.02
N ALA A 479 -4.87 -19.91 -16.99
CA ALA A 479 -4.21 -20.73 -17.99
C ALA A 479 -3.26 -21.77 -17.36
N GLU A 480 -2.48 -21.37 -16.34
CA GLU A 480 -1.63 -22.29 -15.60
C GLU A 480 -2.44 -23.34 -14.80
N LEU A 481 -3.59 -22.95 -14.23
CA LEU A 481 -4.47 -23.89 -13.53
C LEU A 481 -5.14 -24.88 -14.50
N PHE A 482 -5.56 -24.44 -15.69
CA PHE A 482 -6.09 -25.32 -16.73
C PHE A 482 -5.05 -26.29 -17.28
N ALA A 483 -3.79 -25.87 -17.38
CA ALA A 483 -2.69 -26.76 -17.77
C ALA A 483 -2.39 -27.82 -16.70
N ALA A 484 -2.69 -27.53 -15.43
CA ALA A 484 -2.38 -28.40 -14.30
C ALA A 484 -3.53 -29.33 -13.88
N PHE A 485 -4.80 -28.95 -14.14
CA PHE A 485 -6.00 -29.64 -13.64
C PHE A 485 -7.05 -29.78 -14.74
N GLN A 486 -8.00 -30.71 -14.52
CA GLN A 486 -9.14 -30.88 -15.43
C GLN A 486 -9.99 -29.60 -15.48
N GLU A 487 -10.54 -29.28 -16.64
CA GLU A 487 -11.26 -28.02 -16.86
C GLU A 487 -12.50 -27.87 -15.95
N ASP A 488 -13.22 -28.96 -15.66
CA ASP A 488 -14.38 -28.99 -14.76
C ASP A 488 -14.02 -28.74 -13.29
N ARG A 489 -12.73 -28.71 -12.94
CA ARG A 489 -12.22 -28.43 -11.58
C ARG A 489 -11.76 -26.99 -11.40
N VAL A 490 -11.73 -26.20 -12.45
CA VAL A 490 -11.29 -24.80 -12.42
C VAL A 490 -12.48 -23.87 -12.61
N ILE A 491 -12.79 -23.10 -11.58
CA ILE A 491 -13.87 -22.10 -11.62
C ILE A 491 -13.33 -20.82 -12.27
N ARG A 492 -13.94 -20.43 -13.39
CA ARG A 492 -13.68 -19.15 -14.07
C ARG A 492 -14.56 -18.06 -13.47
N ILE A 493 -13.97 -16.91 -13.26
CA ILE A 493 -14.67 -15.72 -12.79
C ILE A 493 -14.36 -14.52 -13.68
N ARG A 494 -15.37 -13.68 -13.90
CA ARG A 494 -15.22 -12.37 -14.53
C ARG A 494 -16.14 -11.38 -13.82
N PRO A 495 -15.74 -10.12 -13.72
CA PRO A 495 -16.67 -9.11 -13.24
C PRO A 495 -17.79 -8.89 -14.26
N ASP A 496 -18.97 -8.54 -13.78
CA ASP A 496 -20.09 -8.13 -14.64
C ASP A 496 -19.85 -6.75 -15.27
N GLU A 497 -20.81 -6.25 -16.04
CA GLU A 497 -20.77 -4.94 -16.70
C GLU A 497 -20.65 -3.76 -15.71
N PHE A 498 -20.95 -3.97 -14.43
CA PHE A 498 -20.78 -2.98 -13.35
C PHE A 498 -19.48 -3.16 -12.56
N GLY A 499 -18.60 -4.07 -13.00
CA GLY A 499 -17.34 -4.39 -12.33
C GLY A 499 -17.51 -5.22 -11.06
N LEU A 500 -18.67 -5.88 -10.85
CA LEU A 500 -18.93 -6.73 -9.68
C LEU A 500 -18.50 -8.17 -9.95
N TRP A 501 -17.65 -8.70 -9.08
CA TRP A 501 -17.19 -10.08 -9.15
C TRP A 501 -18.28 -11.07 -8.68
N PRO A 502 -18.37 -12.29 -9.25
CA PRO A 502 -19.39 -13.26 -8.85
C PRO A 502 -19.16 -13.85 -7.46
N ASP A 503 -20.22 -14.26 -6.78
CA ASP A 503 -20.12 -15.10 -5.57
C ASP A 503 -19.99 -16.57 -5.98
N VAL A 504 -18.85 -17.17 -5.70
CA VAL A 504 -18.54 -18.59 -5.99
C VAL A 504 -18.66 -19.50 -4.76
N LEU A 505 -19.06 -18.93 -3.62
CA LEU A 505 -19.14 -19.64 -2.34
C LEU A 505 -20.58 -19.99 -1.92
N GLY A 506 -21.60 -19.74 -2.79
CA GLY A 506 -23.00 -19.90 -2.42
C GLY A 506 -23.36 -21.29 -1.89
N ASP A 507 -22.79 -22.34 -2.45
CA ASP A 507 -22.99 -23.75 -2.10
C ASP A 507 -21.73 -24.45 -1.58
N ALA A 508 -20.65 -23.70 -1.28
CA ALA A 508 -19.44 -24.26 -0.74
C ALA A 508 -19.57 -24.65 0.73
N ASP A 509 -19.05 -25.80 1.10
CA ASP A 509 -18.93 -26.27 2.48
C ASP A 509 -17.62 -25.80 3.12
N ILE A 510 -16.54 -25.76 2.33
CA ILE A 510 -15.19 -25.37 2.76
C ILE A 510 -14.62 -24.36 1.76
N VAL A 511 -13.95 -23.32 2.27
CA VAL A 511 -13.15 -22.41 1.44
C VAL A 511 -11.72 -22.33 1.95
N CYS A 512 -10.74 -22.47 1.05
CA CYS A 512 -9.34 -22.30 1.38
C CYS A 512 -8.84 -20.97 0.82
N TYR A 513 -8.39 -20.09 1.72
CA TYR A 513 -7.79 -18.80 1.36
C TYR A 513 -6.29 -18.94 1.09
N PRO A 514 -5.74 -18.26 0.06
CA PRO A 514 -4.34 -18.42 -0.35
C PRO A 514 -3.34 -17.80 0.64
N SER A 515 -3.83 -16.88 1.46
CA SER A 515 -3.03 -16.16 2.44
C SER A 515 -3.96 -15.44 3.44
N PRO A 516 -3.42 -14.99 4.58
CA PRO A 516 -4.19 -14.17 5.53
C PRO A 516 -4.39 -12.71 5.09
N TYR A 517 -3.85 -12.32 3.94
CA TYR A 517 -3.94 -10.96 3.44
C TYR A 517 -5.23 -10.73 2.64
N GLU A 518 -5.80 -9.54 2.80
CA GLU A 518 -6.96 -9.10 2.02
C GLU A 518 -6.49 -8.38 0.75
N LEU A 519 -6.13 -9.16 -0.26
CA LEU A 519 -5.49 -8.68 -1.48
C LEU A 519 -6.39 -8.75 -2.72
N SER A 520 -7.64 -9.20 -2.55
CA SER A 520 -8.58 -9.46 -3.63
C SER A 520 -9.89 -8.68 -3.42
N ASP A 521 -10.89 -8.91 -4.30
CA ASP A 521 -12.25 -8.43 -4.07
C ASP A 521 -12.79 -8.99 -2.74
N PHE A 522 -13.68 -8.24 -2.09
CA PHE A 522 -14.18 -8.59 -0.76
C PHE A 522 -14.82 -9.98 -0.70
N ARG A 523 -15.40 -10.49 -1.82
CA ARG A 523 -16.01 -11.83 -1.91
C ARG A 523 -14.99 -12.95 -1.79
N TYR A 524 -13.72 -12.65 -2.03
CA TYR A 524 -12.60 -13.61 -2.00
C TYR A 524 -11.67 -13.38 -0.82
N ASN A 525 -12.03 -12.49 0.11
CA ASN A 525 -11.29 -12.23 1.35
C ASN A 525 -11.95 -12.96 2.54
N PRO A 526 -11.18 -13.28 3.59
CA PRO A 526 -11.67 -14.04 4.75
C PRO A 526 -12.93 -13.50 5.43
N HIS A 527 -13.11 -12.20 5.46
CA HIS A 527 -14.31 -11.56 5.99
C HIS A 527 -15.62 -12.04 5.34
N TYR A 528 -15.57 -12.47 4.09
CA TYR A 528 -16.76 -12.90 3.37
C TYR A 528 -17.33 -14.23 3.89
N ALA A 529 -16.53 -14.98 4.65
CA ALA A 529 -16.96 -16.21 5.30
C ALA A 529 -17.83 -15.97 6.56
N LEU A 530 -17.83 -14.71 7.09
CA LEU A 530 -18.59 -14.37 8.29
C LEU A 530 -20.09 -14.58 8.07
N GLY A 531 -20.74 -15.28 9.00
CA GLY A 531 -22.18 -15.57 8.97
C GLY A 531 -22.66 -16.51 7.87
N ARG A 532 -21.75 -16.99 7.02
CA ARG A 532 -22.08 -18.00 5.99
C ARG A 532 -21.98 -19.40 6.56
N ASN A 533 -22.73 -20.33 5.97
CA ASN A 533 -22.72 -21.74 6.39
C ASN A 533 -21.56 -22.50 5.70
N LEU A 534 -20.33 -22.07 5.93
CA LEU A 534 -19.12 -22.68 5.37
C LEU A 534 -17.97 -22.65 6.38
N LEU A 535 -16.95 -23.47 6.16
CA LEU A 535 -15.75 -23.61 6.97
C LEU A 535 -14.54 -22.98 6.27
N PRO A 536 -14.10 -21.79 6.66
CA PRO A 536 -12.92 -21.14 6.09
C PRO A 536 -11.64 -21.77 6.65
N ILE A 537 -10.72 -22.13 5.78
CA ILE A 537 -9.38 -22.63 6.13
C ILE A 537 -8.30 -21.78 5.48
N CYS A 538 -7.13 -21.76 6.10
CA CYS A 538 -5.94 -21.17 5.52
C CYS A 538 -4.75 -22.12 5.68
N VAL A 539 -4.07 -22.39 4.57
CA VAL A 539 -2.76 -23.03 4.56
C VAL A 539 -1.72 -21.94 4.51
N ASN A 540 -0.81 -21.95 5.49
CA ASN A 540 0.20 -20.90 5.56
C ASN A 540 1.08 -20.89 4.29
N TYR A 541 1.35 -19.70 3.73
CA TYR A 541 2.08 -19.56 2.48
C TYR A 541 3.60 -19.43 2.69
N GLY A 542 4.06 -19.24 3.92
CA GLY A 542 5.46 -19.13 4.30
C GLY A 542 5.64 -19.22 5.80
N PHE A 543 6.84 -19.58 6.22
CA PHE A 543 7.21 -19.63 7.63
C PHE A 543 7.24 -18.25 8.27
N TYR A 544 6.84 -18.16 9.54
CA TYR A 544 6.98 -16.97 10.36
C TYR A 544 8.39 -16.88 10.96
N ARG A 545 9.27 -16.13 10.29
CA ARG A 545 10.71 -16.02 10.59
C ARG A 545 11.16 -14.60 10.96
N SER A 546 10.31 -13.60 10.73
CA SER A 546 10.64 -12.20 10.98
C SER A 546 9.73 -11.59 12.04
N VAL A 547 10.20 -10.52 12.70
CA VAL A 547 9.39 -9.77 13.66
C VAL A 547 8.17 -9.11 13.01
N TYR A 548 8.22 -8.86 11.69
CA TYR A 548 7.09 -8.35 10.92
C TYR A 548 5.92 -9.35 10.88
N ASP A 549 6.20 -10.65 10.87
CA ASP A 549 5.19 -11.70 10.74
C ASP A 549 4.23 -11.75 11.96
N ARG A 550 4.64 -11.21 13.11
CA ARG A 550 3.79 -11.05 14.31
C ARG A 550 2.57 -10.17 14.06
N GLN A 551 2.70 -9.13 13.23
CA GLN A 551 1.57 -8.29 12.85
C GLN A 551 0.55 -9.05 12.01
N VAL A 552 1.02 -9.97 11.19
CA VAL A 552 0.16 -10.84 10.36
C VAL A 552 -0.60 -11.83 11.23
N MET A 553 0.08 -12.45 12.20
CA MET A 553 -0.52 -13.41 13.16
C MET A 553 -1.60 -12.76 14.04
N GLY A 554 -1.41 -11.48 14.42
CA GLY A 554 -2.41 -10.69 15.15
C GLY A 554 -3.53 -10.16 14.26
N GLY A 555 -3.47 -10.38 12.96
CA GLY A 555 -4.44 -9.90 11.99
C GLY A 555 -5.80 -10.59 12.11
N GLN A 556 -6.85 -9.86 11.73
CA GLN A 556 -8.24 -10.33 11.83
C GLN A 556 -8.51 -11.57 10.96
N SER A 557 -7.85 -11.69 9.84
CA SER A 557 -8.09 -12.77 8.86
C SER A 557 -7.91 -14.15 9.46
N TYR A 558 -6.89 -14.35 10.31
CA TYR A 558 -6.73 -15.63 11.00
C TYR A 558 -7.83 -15.91 12.02
N ALA A 559 -8.37 -14.88 12.68
CA ALA A 559 -9.45 -15.04 13.62
C ALA A 559 -10.79 -15.46 12.97
N TYR A 560 -10.92 -15.29 11.66
CA TYR A 560 -12.08 -15.73 10.88
C TYR A 560 -11.96 -17.18 10.38
N MET A 561 -10.78 -17.78 10.42
CA MET A 561 -10.60 -19.18 9.99
C MET A 561 -11.22 -20.15 11.00
N TRP A 562 -11.84 -21.18 10.49
CA TRP A 562 -12.18 -22.38 11.25
C TRP A 562 -10.90 -23.13 11.62
N LYS A 563 -10.00 -23.32 10.63
CA LYS A 563 -8.68 -23.89 10.85
C LYS A 563 -7.60 -23.10 10.12
N ALA A 564 -6.54 -22.79 10.84
CA ALA A 564 -5.31 -22.23 10.31
C ALA A 564 -4.21 -23.28 10.45
N PHE A 565 -3.66 -23.74 9.33
CA PHE A 565 -2.67 -24.80 9.30
C PHE A 565 -1.26 -24.25 9.33
N PHE A 566 -0.50 -24.64 10.34
CA PHE A 566 0.86 -24.16 10.59
C PHE A 566 1.90 -25.27 10.41
N GLU A 567 3.13 -24.85 10.16
CA GLU A 567 4.24 -25.65 9.69
C GLU A 567 5.06 -26.28 10.81
N CYS A 568 5.28 -25.62 11.95
CA CYS A 568 6.09 -26.09 13.06
C CYS A 568 5.64 -25.52 14.40
N GLU A 569 6.13 -26.10 15.51
CA GLU A 569 5.72 -25.70 16.86
C GLU A 569 6.16 -24.28 17.21
N GLU A 570 7.33 -23.83 16.75
CA GLU A 570 7.80 -22.46 16.97
C GLU A 570 6.81 -21.43 16.41
N THR A 571 6.27 -21.69 15.21
CA THR A 571 5.23 -20.82 14.65
C THR A 571 3.94 -20.88 15.45
N MET A 572 3.54 -22.06 15.94
CA MET A 572 2.36 -22.20 16.79
C MET A 572 2.48 -21.46 18.10
N VAL A 573 3.66 -21.43 18.73
CA VAL A 573 3.93 -20.65 19.95
C VAL A 573 3.73 -19.15 19.66
N GLU A 574 4.33 -18.64 18.60
CA GLU A 574 4.15 -17.23 18.19
C GLU A 574 2.68 -16.95 17.85
N TYR A 575 1.98 -17.83 17.14
CA TYR A 575 0.58 -17.66 16.82
C TYR A 575 -0.31 -17.57 18.05
N ARG A 576 -0.13 -18.46 19.04
CA ARG A 576 -0.87 -18.40 20.31
C ARG A 576 -0.64 -17.09 21.05
N ALA A 577 0.58 -16.56 21.01
CA ALA A 577 0.95 -15.32 21.70
C ALA A 577 0.36 -14.06 21.04
N TYR A 578 0.23 -14.02 19.72
CA TYR A 578 -0.15 -12.81 18.98
C TYR A 578 -1.57 -12.85 18.39
N SER A 579 -2.20 -14.03 18.28
CA SER A 579 -3.54 -14.18 17.70
C SER A 579 -4.62 -13.48 18.51
N ALA A 580 -5.56 -12.82 17.83
CA ALA A 580 -6.71 -12.17 18.46
C ALA A 580 -7.65 -13.13 19.22
N ILE A 581 -7.55 -14.44 18.95
CA ILE A 581 -8.36 -15.51 19.56
C ILE A 581 -7.49 -16.52 20.32
N GLY A 582 -6.25 -16.15 20.69
CA GLY A 582 -5.34 -17.03 21.44
C GLY A 582 -4.88 -18.26 20.67
N GLY A 583 -4.97 -18.24 19.35
CA GLY A 583 -4.53 -19.34 18.48
C GLY A 583 -5.35 -20.63 18.57
N THR A 584 -6.59 -20.57 19.11
CA THR A 584 -7.43 -21.74 19.35
C THR A 584 -7.83 -22.53 18.10
N ASN A 585 -7.79 -21.90 16.95
CA ASN A 585 -8.07 -22.50 15.63
C ASN A 585 -6.81 -22.97 14.87
N GLY A 586 -5.63 -22.85 15.49
CA GLY A 586 -4.38 -23.27 14.88
C GLY A 586 -4.18 -24.78 14.98
N ASP A 587 -3.84 -25.43 13.87
CA ASP A 587 -3.47 -26.84 13.80
C ASP A 587 -2.04 -27.01 13.27
N LEU A 588 -1.21 -27.78 13.97
CA LEU A 588 0.12 -28.16 13.54
C LEU A 588 0.02 -29.34 12.58
N VAL A 589 0.26 -29.09 11.29
CA VAL A 589 0.16 -30.14 10.25
C VAL A 589 1.44 -30.29 9.43
N GLY A 590 2.39 -29.39 9.58
CA GLY A 590 3.57 -29.30 8.73
C GLY A 590 3.38 -28.32 7.57
N TYR A 591 4.43 -28.12 6.78
CA TYR A 591 4.40 -27.17 5.69
C TYR A 591 3.89 -27.80 4.39
N VAL A 592 2.60 -27.75 4.18
CA VAL A 592 1.87 -28.38 3.07
C VAL A 592 2.51 -28.11 1.71
N LYS A 593 2.94 -26.89 1.45
CA LYS A 593 3.57 -26.48 0.19
C LYS A 593 4.78 -27.35 -0.16
N MET A 594 5.59 -27.71 0.84
CA MET A 594 6.84 -28.42 0.63
C MET A 594 6.65 -29.92 0.34
N ASP A 595 5.49 -30.51 0.58
CA ASP A 595 5.21 -31.91 0.19
C ASP A 595 5.47 -32.16 -1.31
N ARG A 596 5.45 -31.12 -2.14
CA ARG A 596 5.78 -31.18 -3.57
C ARG A 596 7.27 -31.47 -3.80
N LEU A 597 8.15 -30.88 -2.98
CA LEU A 597 9.59 -31.06 -3.15
C LEU A 597 9.99 -32.54 -3.07
N ALA A 598 9.36 -33.32 -2.21
CA ALA A 598 9.63 -34.77 -2.09
C ALA A 598 9.31 -35.59 -3.36
N ARG A 599 8.52 -35.01 -4.28
CA ARG A 599 8.14 -35.66 -5.55
C ARG A 599 9.03 -35.24 -6.71
N ILE A 600 9.94 -34.28 -6.49
CA ILE A 600 10.83 -33.74 -7.51
C ILE A 600 12.12 -34.56 -7.50
N ALA A 601 12.40 -35.21 -8.59
CA ALA A 601 13.67 -35.86 -8.80
C ALA A 601 14.71 -34.84 -9.29
N PRO A 602 15.91 -34.81 -8.66
CA PRO A 602 17.00 -33.96 -9.18
C PRO A 602 17.39 -34.41 -10.58
N VAL A 603 17.61 -33.45 -11.47
CA VAL A 603 18.17 -33.70 -12.80
C VAL A 603 19.69 -33.77 -12.66
N PRO A 604 20.32 -34.88 -13.08
CA PRO A 604 21.79 -34.99 -13.06
C PRO A 604 22.44 -33.88 -13.89
N HIS A 605 23.53 -33.32 -13.39
CA HIS A 605 24.32 -32.30 -14.08
C HIS A 605 25.82 -32.57 -13.87
N GLU A 606 26.63 -32.24 -14.87
CA GLU A 606 28.07 -32.49 -14.81
C GLU A 606 28.82 -31.49 -13.94
N ARG A 607 28.32 -30.24 -13.90
CA ARG A 607 28.94 -29.11 -13.19
C ARG A 607 28.22 -28.86 -11.87
N ARG A 608 28.93 -28.46 -10.81
CA ARG A 608 28.30 -27.99 -9.58
C ARG A 608 27.35 -26.84 -9.90
N ARG A 609 26.22 -26.81 -9.19
CA ARG A 609 25.19 -25.83 -9.46
C ARG A 609 24.83 -25.06 -8.18
N ILE A 610 24.97 -23.74 -8.22
CA ILE A 610 24.63 -22.84 -7.10
C ILE A 610 23.40 -22.01 -7.46
N LEU A 611 22.37 -22.08 -6.63
CA LEU A 611 21.21 -21.20 -6.70
C LEU A 611 21.55 -19.84 -6.08
N VAL A 612 21.48 -18.74 -6.87
CA VAL A 612 21.65 -17.37 -6.39
C VAL A 612 20.30 -16.67 -6.38
N ALA A 613 19.75 -16.43 -5.19
CA ALA A 613 18.36 -15.96 -5.00
C ALA A 613 18.28 -14.65 -4.20
N PRO A 614 18.61 -13.49 -4.81
CA PRO A 614 18.54 -12.21 -4.13
C PRO A 614 17.11 -11.70 -3.97
N HIS A 615 16.81 -11.12 -2.81
CA HIS A 615 15.50 -10.56 -2.47
C HIS A 615 15.33 -9.11 -2.97
N HIS A 616 14.09 -8.66 -3.04
CA HIS A 616 13.73 -7.33 -3.57
C HIS A 616 13.74 -6.19 -2.54
N SER A 617 13.88 -6.50 -1.24
CA SER A 617 13.80 -5.49 -0.16
C SER A 617 15.12 -4.71 0.00
N VAL A 618 15.64 -4.13 -1.08
CA VAL A 618 16.84 -3.30 -1.09
C VAL A 618 16.60 -1.96 -0.39
N GLU A 619 17.67 -1.29 0.05
CA GLU A 619 17.61 0.05 0.62
C GLU A 619 17.00 1.05 -0.38
N GLY A 620 16.15 1.95 0.14
CA GLY A 620 15.35 2.86 -0.71
C GLY A 620 14.00 2.29 -1.15
N GLY A 621 13.70 1.03 -0.82
CA GLY A 621 12.39 0.43 -1.02
C GLY A 621 11.33 0.93 -0.03
N THR A 622 10.05 0.61 -0.29
CA THR A 622 8.91 1.10 0.48
C THR A 622 8.76 0.49 1.88
N ASN A 623 9.45 -0.61 2.18
CA ASN A 623 9.31 -1.31 3.46
C ASN A 623 10.65 -1.39 4.22
N LYS A 624 10.90 -0.43 5.11
CA LYS A 624 12.11 -0.38 5.94
C LYS A 624 12.25 -1.57 6.92
N MET A 625 11.12 -2.18 7.35
CA MET A 625 11.15 -3.31 8.29
C MET A 625 11.64 -4.60 7.64
N LEU A 626 11.48 -4.76 6.31
CA LEU A 626 11.91 -5.92 5.54
C LEU A 626 13.21 -5.69 4.76
N SER A 627 14.01 -4.68 5.10
CA SER A 627 15.27 -4.38 4.41
C SER A 627 16.31 -5.49 4.64
N LEU A 628 16.04 -6.67 4.07
CA LEU A 628 16.91 -7.87 4.15
C LEU A 628 17.92 -7.89 3.02
N ALA A 629 17.58 -7.38 1.83
CA ALA A 629 18.35 -7.57 0.61
C ALA A 629 19.66 -6.79 0.57
N ASN A 630 20.71 -7.52 0.18
CA ASN A 630 22.08 -7.01 0.07
C ASN A 630 22.57 -6.94 -1.39
N PHE A 631 21.71 -7.29 -2.35
CA PHE A 631 22.11 -7.42 -3.75
C PHE A 631 22.79 -6.16 -4.33
N VAL A 632 22.30 -4.96 -3.99
CA VAL A 632 22.91 -3.71 -4.47
C VAL A 632 24.39 -3.60 -4.04
N ARG A 633 24.71 -4.08 -2.84
CA ARG A 633 26.09 -4.10 -2.28
C ARG A 633 26.99 -5.09 -3.01
N TYR A 634 26.44 -6.23 -3.43
CA TYR A 634 27.21 -7.34 -4.01
C TYR A 634 27.01 -7.50 -5.52
N ALA A 635 26.33 -6.58 -6.18
CA ALA A 635 25.99 -6.72 -7.59
C ALA A 635 27.20 -6.88 -8.51
N ASP A 636 28.26 -6.09 -8.29
CA ASP A 636 29.50 -6.20 -9.07
C ASP A 636 30.21 -7.53 -8.82
N PHE A 637 30.19 -8.01 -7.58
CA PHE A 637 30.70 -9.34 -7.26
C PHE A 637 29.95 -10.43 -8.01
N PHE A 638 28.60 -10.41 -7.99
CA PHE A 638 27.81 -11.39 -8.72
C PHE A 638 27.96 -11.30 -10.24
N LEU A 639 28.27 -10.14 -10.78
CA LEU A 639 28.54 -9.98 -12.21
C LEU A 639 29.83 -10.68 -12.64
N HIS A 640 30.85 -10.73 -11.77
CA HIS A 640 32.16 -11.32 -12.03
C HIS A 640 32.32 -12.73 -11.44
N LEU A 641 31.39 -13.18 -10.60
CA LEU A 641 31.43 -14.51 -9.99
C LEU A 641 31.48 -15.65 -11.01
N PRO A 642 30.72 -15.61 -12.13
CA PRO A 642 30.79 -16.63 -13.17
C PRO A 642 32.15 -16.75 -13.85
N ASP A 643 32.88 -15.66 -13.97
CA ASP A 643 34.24 -15.65 -14.57
C ASP A 643 35.26 -16.26 -13.60
N ARG A 644 35.04 -16.11 -12.29
CA ARG A 644 35.95 -16.64 -11.24
C ARG A 644 35.81 -18.15 -11.06
N TYR A 645 34.62 -18.69 -11.31
CA TYR A 645 34.28 -20.11 -11.17
C TYR A 645 33.66 -20.66 -12.47
N PRO A 646 34.45 -20.77 -13.54
CA PRO A 646 33.94 -21.19 -14.84
C PRO A 646 33.45 -22.65 -14.82
N GLU A 647 33.82 -23.44 -13.82
CA GLU A 647 33.40 -24.84 -13.61
C GLU A 647 32.06 -24.97 -12.87
N ILE A 648 31.48 -23.88 -12.38
CA ILE A 648 30.22 -23.88 -11.63
C ILE A 648 29.12 -23.25 -12.49
N ASP A 649 27.93 -23.82 -12.49
CA ASP A 649 26.72 -23.20 -13.03
C ASP A 649 26.00 -22.39 -11.95
N PHE A 650 25.69 -21.13 -12.23
CA PHE A 650 24.95 -20.27 -11.32
C PHE A 650 23.52 -20.10 -11.82
N VAL A 651 22.54 -20.70 -11.11
CA VAL A 651 21.12 -20.45 -11.36
C VAL A 651 20.75 -19.12 -10.72
N PHE A 652 20.66 -18.07 -11.51
CA PHE A 652 20.34 -16.74 -11.03
C PHE A 652 18.82 -16.56 -11.04
N ARG A 653 18.21 -16.59 -9.86
CA ARG A 653 16.78 -16.48 -9.62
C ARG A 653 16.46 -15.26 -8.76
N PRO A 654 16.41 -14.05 -9.34
CA PRO A 654 16.06 -12.86 -8.61
C PRO A 654 14.60 -12.91 -8.19
N HIS A 655 14.28 -12.34 -7.01
CA HIS A 655 12.88 -12.12 -6.67
C HIS A 655 12.18 -11.30 -7.77
N PRO A 656 10.94 -11.62 -8.20
CA PRO A 656 10.26 -10.94 -9.32
C PRO A 656 10.18 -9.42 -9.25
N PHE A 657 10.30 -8.84 -8.04
CA PHE A 657 10.32 -7.41 -7.83
C PHE A 657 11.72 -6.80 -7.70
N LEU A 658 12.79 -7.58 -7.64
CA LEU A 658 14.13 -7.04 -7.42
C LEU A 658 14.48 -5.96 -8.44
N PHE A 659 14.50 -6.32 -9.70
CA PHE A 659 14.87 -5.39 -10.76
C PHE A 659 13.83 -4.29 -11.00
N LYS A 660 12.55 -4.51 -10.68
CA LYS A 660 11.52 -3.47 -10.68
C LYS A 660 11.79 -2.41 -9.60
N VAL A 661 12.28 -2.81 -8.44
CA VAL A 661 12.69 -1.88 -7.37
C VAL A 661 14.01 -1.19 -7.73
N MET A 662 14.97 -1.92 -8.27
CA MET A 662 16.27 -1.38 -8.67
C MET A 662 16.18 -0.40 -9.85
N ALA A 663 15.22 -0.58 -10.75
CA ALA A 663 14.96 0.32 -11.87
C ALA A 663 14.45 1.70 -11.44
N ARG A 664 14.08 1.89 -10.17
CA ARG A 664 13.72 3.21 -9.64
C ARG A 664 14.94 4.14 -9.69
N PRO A 665 14.76 5.43 -10.11
CA PRO A 665 15.86 6.39 -10.21
C PRO A 665 16.66 6.59 -8.92
N ALA A 666 15.99 6.45 -7.77
CA ALA A 666 16.63 6.57 -6.44
C ALA A 666 17.55 5.37 -6.09
N VAL A 667 17.52 4.28 -6.86
CA VAL A 667 18.38 3.10 -6.65
C VAL A 667 19.42 3.03 -7.78
N TRP A 668 19.03 2.54 -8.97
CA TRP A 668 19.93 2.42 -10.11
C TRP A 668 19.42 3.11 -11.38
N GLY A 669 18.11 3.17 -11.59
CA GLY A 669 17.48 3.56 -12.84
C GLY A 669 17.44 2.41 -13.87
N GLN A 670 16.51 2.50 -14.82
CA GLN A 670 16.22 1.45 -15.80
C GLN A 670 17.43 1.07 -16.66
N ALA A 671 18.15 2.06 -17.20
CA ALA A 671 19.28 1.82 -18.11
C ALA A 671 20.41 0.98 -17.46
N ARG A 672 20.70 1.23 -16.17
CA ARG A 672 21.71 0.45 -15.43
C ARG A 672 21.25 -0.97 -15.15
N VAL A 673 19.96 -1.15 -14.86
CA VAL A 673 19.37 -2.48 -14.65
C VAL A 673 19.44 -3.29 -15.96
N ASP A 674 19.06 -2.70 -17.09
CA ASP A 674 19.06 -3.39 -18.38
C ASP A 674 20.49 -3.79 -18.79
N ASP A 675 21.47 -2.91 -18.59
CA ASP A 675 22.87 -3.21 -18.87
C ASP A 675 23.41 -4.32 -17.97
N TYR A 676 23.05 -4.30 -16.68
CA TYR A 676 23.46 -5.35 -15.73
C TYR A 676 22.88 -6.71 -16.11
N ILE A 677 21.58 -6.79 -16.37
CA ILE A 677 20.90 -8.04 -16.77
C ILE A 677 21.53 -8.58 -18.06
N ARG A 678 21.76 -7.72 -19.04
CA ARG A 678 22.37 -8.09 -20.31
C ARG A 678 23.76 -8.68 -20.12
N LYS A 679 24.61 -8.04 -19.28
CA LYS A 679 25.98 -8.52 -18.99
C LYS A 679 25.96 -9.85 -18.25
N LEU A 680 25.09 -10.01 -17.27
CA LEU A 680 24.99 -11.22 -16.46
C LEU A 680 24.48 -12.41 -17.31
N ARG A 681 23.42 -12.21 -18.10
CA ARG A 681 22.87 -13.23 -19.01
C ARG A 681 23.84 -13.65 -20.13
N ALA A 682 24.83 -12.79 -20.45
CA ALA A 682 25.84 -13.10 -21.45
C ALA A 682 26.93 -14.07 -20.93
N LYS A 683 26.97 -14.35 -19.64
CA LYS A 683 27.94 -15.29 -19.07
C LYS A 683 27.55 -16.74 -19.38
N PRO A 684 28.50 -17.60 -19.84
CA PRO A 684 28.17 -18.92 -20.36
C PRO A 684 27.68 -19.91 -19.27
N ASN A 685 27.99 -19.66 -18.03
CA ASN A 685 27.61 -20.48 -16.88
C ASN A 685 26.54 -19.83 -15.96
N ILE A 686 25.80 -18.85 -16.50
CA ILE A 686 24.59 -18.31 -15.89
C ILE A 686 23.37 -19.01 -16.49
N ILE A 687 22.59 -19.64 -15.62
CA ILE A 687 21.26 -20.16 -15.94
C ILE A 687 20.27 -19.16 -15.35
N TRP A 688 19.59 -18.42 -16.22
CA TRP A 688 18.64 -17.40 -15.77
C TRP A 688 17.27 -18.01 -15.50
N SER A 689 16.72 -17.75 -14.30
CA SER A 689 15.38 -18.18 -13.90
C SER A 689 14.46 -16.97 -13.77
N ASP A 690 13.41 -16.91 -14.60
CA ASP A 690 12.47 -15.80 -14.67
C ASP A 690 11.27 -15.89 -13.67
N GLY A 691 11.31 -16.79 -12.72
CA GLY A 691 10.23 -17.00 -11.74
C GLY A 691 9.51 -18.35 -11.93
N GLY A 692 8.25 -18.41 -11.50
CA GLY A 692 7.47 -19.64 -11.50
C GLY A 692 7.83 -20.58 -10.31
N ASP A 693 7.63 -21.87 -10.51
CA ASP A 693 7.95 -22.91 -9.52
C ASP A 693 9.47 -23.05 -9.35
N TYR A 694 9.95 -23.10 -8.11
CA TYR A 694 11.39 -23.18 -7.79
C TYR A 694 11.83 -24.52 -7.22
N PHE A 695 10.94 -25.49 -7.10
CA PHE A 695 11.28 -26.77 -6.47
C PHE A 695 12.31 -27.55 -7.27
N GLN A 696 12.27 -27.48 -8.62
CA GLN A 696 13.28 -28.13 -9.45
C GLN A 696 14.67 -27.52 -9.23
N GLU A 697 14.76 -26.19 -9.11
CA GLU A 697 16.04 -25.51 -8.84
C GLU A 697 16.57 -25.84 -7.45
N PHE A 698 15.69 -26.01 -6.46
CA PHE A 698 16.06 -26.52 -5.14
C PHE A 698 16.62 -27.97 -5.22
N ALA A 699 15.91 -28.82 -5.97
CA ALA A 699 16.33 -30.21 -6.15
C ALA A 699 17.66 -30.32 -6.92
N ASP A 700 17.88 -29.44 -7.93
CA ASP A 700 19.05 -29.50 -8.80
C ASP A 700 20.27 -28.76 -8.25
N SER A 701 20.13 -27.82 -7.30
CA SER A 701 21.27 -27.08 -6.76
C SER A 701 22.12 -27.91 -5.80
N ASP A 702 23.42 -27.64 -5.75
CA ASP A 702 24.36 -28.20 -4.74
C ASP A 702 24.49 -27.27 -3.52
N GLY A 703 24.07 -26.00 -3.66
CA GLY A 703 24.04 -25.02 -2.59
C GLY A 703 23.25 -23.76 -3.00
N CYS A 704 23.00 -22.89 -2.03
CA CYS A 704 22.25 -21.67 -2.26
C CYS A 704 22.97 -20.45 -1.66
N ILE A 705 22.97 -19.33 -2.37
CA ILE A 705 23.40 -18.01 -1.90
C ILE A 705 22.18 -17.09 -1.96
N GLN A 706 21.75 -16.55 -0.83
CA GLN A 706 20.49 -15.83 -0.76
C GLN A 706 20.42 -14.80 0.38
N ASP A 707 19.44 -13.93 0.32
CA ASP A 707 18.96 -13.06 1.39
C ASP A 707 17.41 -12.99 1.44
N CYS A 708 16.76 -14.03 0.90
CA CYS A 708 15.31 -14.15 0.86
C CYS A 708 14.76 -14.71 2.18
N GLY A 709 13.74 -14.07 2.73
CA GLY A 709 13.14 -14.54 3.98
C GLY A 709 12.50 -15.92 3.88
N SER A 710 11.72 -16.25 2.86
CA SER A 710 11.04 -17.55 2.74
C SER A 710 12.02 -18.69 2.47
N TYR A 711 13.00 -18.50 1.61
CA TYR A 711 13.98 -19.53 1.28
C TYR A 711 14.88 -19.90 2.46
N LEU A 712 15.01 -19.01 3.47
CA LEU A 712 15.78 -19.31 4.68
C LEU A 712 15.35 -20.64 5.34
N VAL A 713 14.05 -20.91 5.38
CA VAL A 713 13.50 -22.15 5.96
C VAL A 713 13.23 -23.20 4.88
N GLU A 714 12.70 -22.80 3.74
CA GLU A 714 12.30 -23.73 2.68
C GLU A 714 13.50 -24.49 2.10
N TYR A 715 14.67 -23.84 1.98
CA TYR A 715 15.87 -24.51 1.46
C TYR A 715 16.43 -25.57 2.40
N LEU A 716 16.13 -25.51 3.72
CA LEU A 716 16.49 -26.56 4.69
C LEU A 716 15.89 -27.92 4.34
N TYR A 717 14.75 -27.95 3.64
CA TYR A 717 14.12 -29.19 3.17
C TYR A 717 14.97 -29.98 2.17
N THR A 718 15.95 -29.32 1.56
CA THR A 718 16.92 -29.98 0.67
C THR A 718 18.06 -30.67 1.43
N GLY A 719 18.30 -30.29 2.68
CA GLY A 719 19.48 -30.71 3.47
C GLY A 719 20.82 -30.10 3.00
N LYS A 720 20.81 -29.28 1.94
CA LYS A 720 21.97 -28.73 1.26
C LYS A 720 22.50 -27.44 1.93
N PRO A 721 23.80 -27.11 1.76
CA PRO A 721 24.39 -25.93 2.36
C PRO A 721 23.80 -24.62 1.78
N CYS A 722 23.62 -23.63 2.65
CA CYS A 722 23.10 -22.33 2.30
C CYS A 722 23.98 -21.22 2.86
N CYS A 723 24.40 -20.28 2.01
CA CYS A 723 25.04 -19.03 2.40
C CYS A 723 23.96 -17.92 2.47
N TYR A 724 23.80 -17.32 3.67
CA TYR A 724 22.84 -16.25 3.88
C TYR A 724 23.57 -14.91 4.03
N MET A 725 23.24 -13.96 3.15
CA MET A 725 23.83 -12.63 3.14
C MET A 725 23.12 -11.71 4.15
N LEU A 726 23.85 -11.09 5.06
CA LEU A 726 23.38 -10.10 6.03
C LEU A 726 24.18 -8.81 5.91
N LYS A 727 23.61 -7.69 6.34
CA LYS A 727 24.31 -6.40 6.37
C LYS A 727 25.26 -6.30 7.55
N SER A 728 24.79 -6.77 8.70
CA SER A 728 25.54 -6.76 9.96
C SER A 728 25.05 -7.83 10.92
N PRO A 729 25.79 -8.17 11.97
CA PRO A 729 25.37 -9.10 13.02
C PRO A 729 24.10 -8.63 13.78
N GLU A 730 23.89 -7.31 13.93
CA GLU A 730 22.74 -6.74 14.63
C GLU A 730 21.42 -7.07 13.93
N ASP A 731 21.45 -7.22 12.61
CA ASP A 731 20.28 -7.60 11.81
C ASP A 731 19.64 -8.91 12.29
N ILE A 732 20.43 -9.83 12.85
CA ILE A 732 19.91 -11.11 13.37
C ILE A 732 18.93 -10.87 14.53
N ALA A 733 19.31 -9.99 15.46
CA ALA A 733 18.46 -9.67 16.61
C ALA A 733 17.24 -8.82 16.23
N ASP A 734 17.43 -7.86 15.34
CA ASP A 734 16.44 -6.82 15.05
C ASP A 734 15.35 -7.29 14.07
N LYS A 735 15.70 -8.18 13.12
CA LYS A 735 14.81 -8.53 12.01
C LYS A 735 14.21 -9.93 12.11
N PHE A 736 14.89 -10.85 12.81
CA PHE A 736 14.47 -12.26 12.81
C PHE A 736 13.78 -12.68 14.12
N ALA A 737 12.64 -13.35 13.98
CA ALA A 737 11.96 -14.05 15.07
C ALA A 737 12.77 -15.29 15.50
N PRO A 738 12.46 -15.93 16.64
CA PRO A 738 13.23 -17.07 17.15
C PRO A 738 13.50 -18.16 16.11
N LEU A 739 12.50 -18.56 15.34
CA LEU A 739 12.67 -19.56 14.26
C LEU A 739 13.68 -19.09 13.22
N GLY A 740 13.57 -17.83 12.76
CA GLY A 740 14.50 -17.29 11.77
C GLY A 740 15.95 -17.28 12.26
N ARG A 741 16.19 -16.96 13.53
CA ARG A 741 17.53 -17.01 14.15
C ARG A 741 18.09 -18.42 14.18
N LYS A 742 17.30 -19.40 14.61
CA LYS A 742 17.69 -20.83 14.59
C LYS A 742 18.03 -21.33 13.17
N CYS A 743 17.27 -20.87 12.17
CA CYS A 743 17.56 -21.21 10.77
C CYS A 743 18.87 -20.58 10.30
N LEU A 744 19.17 -19.31 10.68
CA LEU A 744 20.42 -18.65 10.35
C LEU A 744 21.65 -19.38 10.94
N GLU A 745 21.53 -19.98 12.12
CA GLU A 745 22.59 -20.81 12.73
C GLU A 745 22.96 -22.01 11.85
N GLN A 746 22.02 -22.48 11.02
CA GLN A 746 22.26 -23.59 10.09
C GLN A 746 22.88 -23.14 8.76
N CYS A 747 22.92 -21.83 8.50
CA CYS A 747 23.48 -21.23 7.31
C CYS A 747 24.93 -20.77 7.52
N TYR A 748 25.67 -20.65 6.43
CA TYR A 748 26.92 -19.88 6.37
C TYR A 748 26.56 -18.40 6.23
N ILE A 749 26.96 -17.57 7.17
CA ILE A 749 26.61 -16.15 7.18
C ILE A 749 27.69 -15.36 6.45
N ALA A 750 27.28 -14.54 5.48
CA ALA A 750 28.17 -13.66 4.75
C ALA A 750 27.82 -12.18 5.02
N TYR A 751 28.80 -11.45 5.52
CA TYR A 751 28.73 -10.00 5.70
C TYR A 751 29.51 -9.23 4.61
N ASP A 752 30.29 -9.97 3.81
CA ASP A 752 31.15 -9.46 2.73
C ASP A 752 31.28 -10.48 1.59
N THR A 753 32.02 -10.10 0.56
CA THR A 753 32.27 -10.92 -0.62
C THR A 753 33.24 -12.06 -0.35
N GLU A 754 34.18 -11.87 0.58
CA GLU A 754 35.17 -12.85 1.01
C GLU A 754 34.50 -14.06 1.67
N ALA A 755 33.47 -13.82 2.50
CA ALA A 755 32.67 -14.89 3.13
C ALA A 755 31.85 -15.67 2.10
N ILE A 756 31.31 -15.02 1.06
CA ILE A 756 30.59 -15.69 -0.04
C ILE A 756 31.62 -16.56 -0.83
N ASP A 757 32.76 -16.00 -1.16
CA ASP A 757 33.83 -16.70 -1.89
C ASP A 757 34.36 -17.93 -1.10
N ALA A 758 34.59 -17.78 0.21
CA ALA A 758 34.95 -18.86 1.10
C ALA A 758 33.91 -19.98 1.12
N PHE A 759 32.62 -19.65 1.20
CA PHE A 759 31.55 -20.65 1.11
C PHE A 759 31.60 -21.44 -0.21
N ILE A 760 31.79 -20.75 -1.34
CA ILE A 760 31.88 -21.44 -2.63
C ILE A 760 33.10 -22.34 -2.66
N ARG A 761 34.28 -21.80 -2.31
CA ARG A 761 35.57 -22.54 -2.40
C ARG A 761 35.62 -23.72 -1.44
N GLU A 762 35.25 -23.53 -0.18
CA GLU A 762 35.45 -24.52 0.87
C GLU A 762 34.30 -25.53 0.96
N VAL A 763 33.04 -24.99 0.89
CA VAL A 763 31.85 -25.82 1.10
C VAL A 763 31.40 -26.48 -0.20
N ILE A 764 31.24 -25.69 -1.27
CA ILE A 764 30.67 -26.23 -2.52
C ILE A 764 31.74 -26.98 -3.33
N VAL A 765 32.89 -26.36 -3.56
CA VAL A 765 33.97 -26.99 -4.36
C VAL A 765 34.74 -28.01 -3.51
N GLY A 766 35.17 -27.60 -2.33
CA GLY A 766 35.98 -28.45 -1.42
C GLY A 766 35.18 -29.55 -0.70
N GLY A 767 33.86 -29.47 -0.67
CA GLY A 767 32.99 -30.45 -0.01
C GLY A 767 33.04 -30.44 1.52
N ALA A 768 33.64 -29.41 2.13
CA ALA A 768 33.79 -29.30 3.58
C ALA A 768 32.54 -28.62 4.19
N ASP A 769 31.52 -29.41 4.51
CA ASP A 769 30.29 -28.90 5.13
C ASP A 769 30.16 -29.34 6.60
N PRO A 770 30.86 -28.67 7.54
CA PRO A 770 30.80 -28.99 8.96
C PRO A 770 29.42 -28.79 9.59
N LYS A 771 28.53 -28.03 8.94
CA LYS A 771 27.15 -27.79 9.41
C LYS A 771 26.15 -28.86 8.96
N ALA A 772 26.54 -29.82 8.10
CA ALA A 772 25.62 -30.77 7.49
C ALA A 772 24.81 -31.59 8.52
N ALA A 773 25.47 -32.14 9.54
CA ALA A 773 24.82 -32.94 10.58
C ALA A 773 23.85 -32.09 11.41
N ALA A 774 24.30 -30.94 11.92
CA ALA A 774 23.48 -30.03 12.71
C ALA A 774 22.27 -29.54 11.91
N ARG A 775 22.47 -29.16 10.63
CA ARG A 775 21.41 -28.76 9.72
C ARG A 775 20.38 -29.88 9.50
N THR A 776 20.82 -31.08 9.28
CA THR A 776 19.94 -32.24 9.11
C THR A 776 19.10 -32.50 10.37
N ASP A 777 19.67 -32.38 11.55
CA ASP A 777 18.95 -32.60 12.80
C ASP A 777 17.96 -31.45 13.07
N PHE A 778 18.36 -30.21 12.83
CA PHE A 778 17.48 -29.07 12.96
C PHE A 778 16.32 -29.14 11.95
N ALA A 779 16.57 -29.53 10.71
CA ALA A 779 15.54 -29.66 9.68
C ALA A 779 14.37 -30.53 10.13
N LYS A 780 14.62 -31.61 10.89
CA LYS A 780 13.59 -32.51 11.46
C LYS A 780 12.61 -31.73 12.36
N THR A 781 13.02 -30.65 13.01
CA THR A 781 12.15 -29.83 13.87
C THR A 781 11.18 -28.97 13.09
N VAL A 782 11.54 -28.53 11.88
CA VAL A 782 10.71 -27.71 10.98
C VAL A 782 9.99 -28.54 9.91
N MET A 783 10.46 -29.75 9.64
CA MET A 783 9.89 -30.68 8.65
C MET A 783 8.79 -31.56 9.25
N VAL A 784 7.94 -31.00 10.12
CA VAL A 784 6.85 -31.73 10.76
C VAL A 784 5.95 -32.39 9.72
N ASN A 785 5.67 -33.67 9.87
CA ASN A 785 4.84 -34.47 8.96
C ASN A 785 5.28 -34.50 7.49
N TYR A 786 6.44 -33.94 7.15
CA TYR A 786 6.95 -33.99 5.78
C TYR A 786 7.34 -35.43 5.37
N PRO A 787 6.95 -35.87 4.18
CA PRO A 787 6.24 -35.17 3.10
C PRO A 787 4.71 -35.47 3.07
N GLN A 788 4.08 -35.60 4.22
CA GLN A 788 2.66 -35.95 4.36
C GLN A 788 1.83 -34.84 5.03
N SER A 789 2.29 -33.59 5.00
CA SER A 789 1.62 -32.45 5.64
C SER A 789 0.20 -32.26 5.10
N ALA A 790 0.00 -32.39 3.79
CA ALA A 790 -1.31 -32.32 3.15
C ALA A 790 -2.27 -33.43 3.63
N ARG A 791 -1.78 -34.66 3.76
CA ARG A 791 -2.59 -35.80 4.27
C ARG A 791 -2.94 -35.58 5.73
N THR A 792 -2.02 -35.04 6.53
CA THR A 792 -2.28 -34.70 7.93
C THR A 792 -3.34 -33.60 8.03
N ALA A 793 -3.26 -32.54 7.20
CA ALA A 793 -4.28 -31.49 7.15
C ALA A 793 -5.66 -32.06 6.78
N LEU A 794 -5.75 -32.91 5.76
CA LEU A 794 -6.99 -33.55 5.37
C LEU A 794 -7.53 -34.45 6.50
N ALA A 795 -6.69 -35.23 7.16
CA ALA A 795 -7.10 -36.08 8.29
C ALA A 795 -7.66 -35.23 9.44
N ARG A 796 -7.06 -34.06 9.76
CA ARG A 796 -7.58 -33.12 10.76
C ARG A 796 -8.94 -32.54 10.36
N ILE A 797 -9.15 -32.21 9.08
CA ILE A 797 -10.43 -31.77 8.56
C ILE A 797 -11.48 -32.91 8.71
N LYS A 798 -11.18 -34.09 8.23
CA LYS A 798 -12.11 -35.25 8.28
C LYS A 798 -12.47 -35.61 9.72
N SER A 799 -11.51 -35.68 10.62
CA SER A 799 -11.75 -35.97 12.04
C SER A 799 -12.73 -34.95 12.64
N ALA A 800 -12.53 -33.63 12.39
CA ALA A 800 -13.40 -32.59 12.89
C ALA A 800 -14.83 -32.60 12.29
N LEU A 801 -15.00 -33.14 11.08
CA LEU A 801 -16.31 -33.34 10.43
C LEU A 801 -17.06 -34.62 10.90
N THR A 802 -16.33 -35.63 11.38
CA THR A 802 -16.88 -36.91 11.77
C THR A 802 -17.03 -37.10 13.27
N THR A 803 -16.34 -36.33 14.10
CA THR A 803 -16.51 -36.37 15.55
C THR A 803 -17.92 -35.89 15.92
N GLN A 804 -18.71 -36.79 16.50
CA GLN A 804 -20.00 -36.39 17.14
C GLN A 804 -19.67 -35.61 18.41
N THR A 805 -19.96 -34.32 18.42
CA THR A 805 -19.99 -33.49 19.64
C THR A 805 -21.20 -33.82 20.45
#